data_f369857bde150821cf9b2cc0a5b5aa01
#
_entry.id   f369857bde150821cf9b2cc0a5b5aa01
#
_cell.length_a   1.000
_cell.length_b   1.000
_cell.length_c   1.000
_cell.angle_alpha   90.00
_cell.angle_beta   90.00
_cell.angle_gamma   90.00
#
_symmetry.space_group_name_H-M   'P 1'
#
loop_
_entity.id
_entity.type
_entity.pdbx_description
1 polymer ?
#
loop_
_entity_poly.entity_id
_entity_poly.type
_entity_poly.pdbx_seq_one_letter_code
_entity_poly.pdbx_strand_id
1 'polypeptide(L)'
;SRTHFKDAKNSPFVGWIDKNSVLEYNHAFVSKDNNFPVRYRIGASTVSRLSNIKRFFTLDSLNLYSDPFFLDKSKGKLVAGQIVYAYKYDASKQAILVSDRPSLSDSTRTALGWIPADLTAMVGQNHVYLLDANYPEFAGFPLGSKLLFTADGNWTNTSTDQKVAINLPLSVWDRKKTYMLNVKGGDVAVAELDRLIENSKNINVHLVFFDKDRLLVRNLVNAFQGISEKVSKDSQAKFSVTSVSQKGNRHLSPTTDFGKWIDYLTKMTSPNTIGATGGYGFHDAMNTIFRETPYSKFDNNVFIILGTDEFPTFTSDINSEIYSRSATLLLAQILSKDGMPYQDFILQSKQLLDNNILEYMSFSGDYLCEPKWTKNGSFKDMSTDNENVYLLDAPKNSVITGGFVYPKLYSELSSAGFSNVLDSLFMQLNARNNELVNVTRSAENKYGVLRAVPTQEVVNLCDSAAISVTDIEKNNINDLLFKKMWFTPQQLSTYDEGYLFDKDEIQNLLDGYRDLMPYINADSLGNQELAVLRNNFKRQSKLVNMLSYRKALSTKSSISKVYYHRVSVPSSDALNYIVRVKDISRKKCNESEWDQAYKEMFKKLVNLETRFKSGRLNTIYVAGKSYYFIPLKELP
;
A
#
# COMPACT_ATOMS: atom_id res chain seq x y z
N SER A 1 28.60 23.99 31.32
CA SER A 1 29.76 23.91 30.43
C SER A 1 30.01 25.27 29.80
N ARG A 2 31.27 25.69 29.81
CA ARG A 2 31.71 26.98 29.24
C ARG A 2 31.86 26.82 27.73
N THR A 3 31.03 27.47 26.93
CA THR A 3 31.20 27.53 25.49
C THR A 3 32.01 28.76 25.16
N HIS A 4 33.22 28.58 24.65
CA HIS A 4 34.03 29.71 24.14
C HIS A 4 33.64 29.93 22.68
N PHE A 5 33.01 31.04 22.38
CA PHE A 5 32.96 31.56 21.01
C PHE A 5 34.34 32.13 20.68
N LYS A 6 35.12 31.40 19.89
CA LYS A 6 36.28 31.98 19.22
C LYS A 6 35.77 32.70 17.99
N ASP A 7 35.51 33.95 18.08
CA ASP A 7 35.37 34.76 16.90
C ASP A 7 36.44 35.82 16.82
N ALA A 8 36.58 36.28 15.59
CA ALA A 8 37.62 37.14 15.11
C ALA A 8 38.08 38.23 16.11
N LYS A 9 39.28 38.56 16.01
CA LYS A 9 40.22 39.39 16.72
C LYS A 9 39.72 40.56 17.59
N ASN A 10 38.40 40.88 17.69
CA ASN A 10 37.88 42.03 18.41
C ASN A 10 36.46 41.89 19.02
N SER A 11 35.93 40.70 19.23
CA SER A 11 34.61 40.59 19.88
C SER A 11 34.73 40.55 21.39
N PRO A 12 34.15 41.49 22.13
CA PRO A 12 34.13 41.42 23.57
C PRO A 12 33.31 40.24 24.06
N PHE A 13 33.72 39.63 25.16
CA PHE A 13 32.93 38.61 25.84
C PHE A 13 31.56 39.20 26.24
N VAL A 14 30.48 38.65 25.69
CA VAL A 14 29.14 39.20 25.87
C VAL A 14 28.41 38.58 27.07
N GLY A 15 28.77 37.36 27.48
CA GLY A 15 28.18 36.71 28.64
C GLY A 15 28.12 35.21 28.57
N TRP A 16 27.42 34.62 29.52
CA TRP A 16 27.11 33.19 29.58
C TRP A 16 25.71 32.97 29.07
N ILE A 17 25.55 31.92 28.27
CA ILE A 17 24.22 31.46 27.82
C ILE A 17 23.97 30.08 28.41
N ASP A 18 22.74 29.82 28.84
CA ASP A 18 22.36 28.49 29.29
C ASP A 18 22.52 27.51 28.15
N LYS A 19 23.21 26.40 28.42
CA LYS A 19 23.39 25.32 27.45
C LYS A 19 22.06 24.79 26.91
N ASN A 20 21.01 24.84 27.71
CA ASN A 20 19.68 24.36 27.32
C ASN A 20 18.99 25.31 26.33
N SER A 21 19.38 26.56 26.32
CA SER A 21 18.87 27.62 25.41
C SER A 21 19.57 27.63 24.04
N VAL A 22 20.58 26.76 23.82
CA VAL A 22 21.36 26.74 22.58
C VAL A 22 21.23 25.38 21.91
N LEU A 23 21.01 25.38 20.62
CA LEU A 23 21.18 24.20 19.77
C LEU A 23 22.65 24.12 19.32
N GLU A 24 23.27 22.96 19.53
CA GLU A 24 24.65 22.73 19.07
C GLU A 24 24.72 22.57 17.55
N TYR A 25 23.60 22.07 16.95
CA TYR A 25 23.47 21.83 15.51
C TYR A 25 22.12 22.28 15.02
N ASN A 26 22.04 22.70 13.78
CA ASN A 26 20.79 23.06 13.09
C ASN A 26 20.05 21.84 12.50
N HIS A 27 20.53 20.64 12.74
CA HIS A 27 19.93 19.39 12.31
C HIS A 27 19.65 18.47 13.51
N ALA A 28 18.72 17.57 13.34
CA ALA A 28 18.40 16.52 14.31
C ALA A 28 19.59 15.60 14.58
N PHE A 29 19.57 14.89 15.69
CA PHE A 29 20.53 13.84 15.94
C PHE A 29 20.54 12.86 14.78
N VAL A 30 21.72 12.49 14.34
CA VAL A 30 21.91 11.49 13.29
C VAL A 30 22.50 10.23 13.87
N SER A 31 22.11 9.11 13.31
CA SER A 31 22.72 7.83 13.65
C SER A 31 24.20 7.82 13.28
N LYS A 32 25.01 7.20 14.14
CA LYS A 32 26.44 7.03 13.88
C LYS A 32 26.70 6.06 12.72
N ASP A 33 25.75 5.19 12.42
CA ASP A 33 25.92 4.12 11.47
C ASP A 33 25.65 4.56 10.03
N ASN A 34 24.58 5.34 9.81
CA ASN A 34 24.16 5.70 8.47
C ASN A 34 23.90 7.21 8.26
N ASN A 35 24.12 8.06 9.26
CA ASN A 35 23.86 9.50 9.23
C ASN A 35 22.39 9.89 9.01
N PHE A 36 21.45 8.96 9.09
CA PHE A 36 20.04 9.32 9.07
C PHE A 36 19.61 9.99 10.37
N PRO A 37 18.65 10.94 10.28
CA PRO A 37 18.06 11.55 11.47
C PRO A 37 17.40 10.51 12.38
N VAL A 38 17.61 10.64 13.67
CA VAL A 38 16.93 9.80 14.67
C VAL A 38 15.49 10.24 14.83
N ARG A 39 14.57 9.31 14.69
CA ARG A 39 13.12 9.53 14.74
C ARG A 39 12.51 8.93 15.98
N TYR A 40 11.50 9.63 16.49
CA TYR A 40 10.66 9.16 17.59
C TYR A 40 9.19 9.21 17.18
N ARG A 41 8.41 8.24 17.64
CA ARG A 41 6.96 8.25 17.49
C ARG A 41 6.31 8.73 18.77
N ILE A 42 5.42 9.71 18.65
CA ILE A 42 4.73 10.35 19.79
C ILE A 42 3.65 9.44 20.33
N GLY A 43 3.51 9.43 21.68
CA GLY A 43 2.54 8.58 22.35
C GLY A 43 2.85 7.10 22.29
N ALA A 44 3.96 6.69 21.64
CA ALA A 44 4.42 5.32 21.58
C ALA A 44 5.36 5.03 22.76
N SER A 45 5.29 3.84 23.31
CA SER A 45 6.25 3.37 24.32
C SER A 45 6.59 1.91 24.07
N THR A 46 7.82 1.55 24.44
CA THR A 46 8.13 0.12 24.59
C THR A 46 7.55 -0.38 25.92
N VAL A 47 7.05 -1.61 25.91
CA VAL A 47 6.45 -2.25 27.11
C VAL A 47 7.34 -2.10 28.36
N SER A 48 8.66 -2.14 28.18
CA SER A 48 9.64 -2.02 29.28
C SER A 48 9.76 -0.61 29.88
N ARG A 49 9.17 0.42 29.27
CA ARG A 49 9.30 1.83 29.68
C ARG A 49 8.00 2.44 30.20
N LEU A 50 6.91 1.68 30.20
CA LEU A 50 5.62 2.16 30.64
C LEU A 50 5.60 2.41 32.14
N SER A 51 5.76 3.66 32.55
CA SER A 51 5.65 4.10 33.93
C SER A 51 4.20 4.45 34.34
N ASN A 52 3.36 4.82 33.38
CA ASN A 52 1.97 5.19 33.63
C ASN A 52 1.04 4.72 32.51
N ILE A 53 0.56 3.49 32.66
CA ILE A 53 -0.30 2.82 31.66
C ILE A 53 -1.60 3.61 31.42
N LYS A 54 -2.26 4.11 32.45
CA LYS A 54 -3.52 4.86 32.30
C LYS A 54 -3.34 6.10 31.44
N ARG A 55 -2.31 6.89 31.70
CA ARG A 55 -1.98 8.09 30.90
C ARG A 55 -1.67 7.72 29.45
N PHE A 56 -0.93 6.64 29.24
CA PHE A 56 -0.59 6.15 27.92
C PHE A 56 -1.86 5.79 27.13
N PHE A 57 -2.80 5.10 27.75
CA PHE A 57 -4.03 4.64 27.11
C PHE A 57 -5.08 5.73 26.85
N THR A 58 -4.97 6.88 27.46
CA THR A 58 -5.87 8.03 27.23
C THR A 58 -5.24 9.13 26.37
N LEU A 59 -4.04 8.91 25.84
CA LEU A 59 -3.28 9.93 25.13
C LEU A 59 -3.75 10.06 23.67
N ASP A 60 -4.36 11.20 23.32
CA ASP A 60 -4.70 11.59 21.96
C ASP A 60 -3.67 12.57 21.38
N SER A 61 -3.10 13.41 22.23
CA SER A 61 -2.13 14.44 21.88
C SER A 61 -1.16 14.75 23.02
N LEU A 62 0.02 15.22 22.70
CA LEU A 62 1.06 15.60 23.64
C LEU A 62 1.37 17.09 23.51
N ASN A 63 1.36 17.83 24.62
CA ASN A 63 1.76 19.23 24.63
C ASN A 63 3.27 19.37 24.40
N LEU A 64 3.66 20.37 23.64
CA LEU A 64 5.03 20.83 23.57
C LEU A 64 5.30 21.81 24.71
N TYR A 65 6.47 21.74 25.32
CA TYR A 65 6.91 22.59 26.41
C TYR A 65 8.12 23.44 25.97
N SER A 66 8.19 24.66 26.49
CA SER A 66 9.31 25.58 26.20
C SER A 66 10.60 25.18 26.95
N ASP A 67 10.46 24.42 28.04
CA ASP A 67 11.54 24.03 28.92
C ASP A 67 11.51 22.49 29.21
N PRO A 68 12.64 21.89 29.60
CA PRO A 68 12.73 20.46 29.90
C PRO A 68 12.11 20.07 31.25
N PHE A 69 11.62 21.01 32.05
CA PHE A 69 10.92 20.76 33.32
C PHE A 69 9.41 20.64 33.15
N PHE A 70 8.89 20.86 31.94
CA PHE A 70 7.48 20.80 31.57
C PHE A 70 6.60 21.82 32.34
N LEU A 71 7.16 22.95 32.72
CA LEU A 71 6.44 23.98 33.47
C LEU A 71 5.60 24.85 32.53
N ASP A 72 6.21 25.36 31.46
CA ASP A 72 5.55 26.26 30.51
C ASP A 72 5.15 25.55 29.23
N LYS A 73 3.84 25.45 28.99
CA LYS A 73 3.31 24.91 27.73
C LYS A 73 3.57 25.86 26.59
N SER A 74 4.22 25.37 25.53
CA SER A 74 4.24 26.08 24.26
C SER A 74 2.84 26.03 23.61
N LYS A 75 2.58 26.87 22.59
CA LYS A 75 1.29 26.87 21.88
C LYS A 75 1.07 25.65 20.97
N GLY A 76 2.02 24.71 20.93
CA GLY A 76 1.98 23.56 20.04
C GLY A 76 1.53 22.27 20.73
N LYS A 77 0.89 21.40 19.95
CA LYS A 77 0.58 20.02 20.33
C LYS A 77 1.05 19.07 19.25
N LEU A 78 1.46 17.87 19.64
CA LEU A 78 1.79 16.78 18.76
C LEU A 78 0.69 15.72 18.86
N VAL A 79 0.27 15.20 17.71
CA VAL A 79 -0.75 14.15 17.65
C VAL A 79 -0.12 12.81 18.00
N ALA A 80 -0.84 11.95 18.71
CA ALA A 80 -0.41 10.58 18.97
C ALA A 80 -0.12 9.83 17.65
N GLY A 81 0.99 9.10 17.62
CA GLY A 81 1.47 8.42 16.42
C GLY A 81 2.33 9.26 15.48
N GLN A 82 2.40 10.58 15.64
CA GLN A 82 3.22 11.46 14.80
C GLN A 82 4.72 11.11 14.94
N ILE A 83 5.45 11.16 13.82
CA ILE A 83 6.90 10.99 13.79
C ILE A 83 7.56 12.36 13.90
N VAL A 84 8.52 12.49 14.81
CA VAL A 84 9.30 13.68 15.06
C VAL A 84 10.80 13.37 15.11
N TYR A 85 11.61 14.41 14.98
CA TYR A 85 13.08 14.34 14.99
C TYR A 85 13.62 14.92 16.28
N ALA A 86 14.61 14.26 16.88
CA ALA A 86 15.22 14.67 18.14
C ALA A 86 16.42 15.59 17.92
N TYR A 87 16.45 16.72 18.60
CA TYR A 87 17.52 17.71 18.55
C TYR A 87 18.39 17.74 19.81
N LYS A 88 17.79 17.39 20.94
CA LYS A 88 18.47 17.39 22.23
C LYS A 88 17.81 16.40 23.17
N TYR A 89 18.60 15.77 24.03
CA TYR A 89 18.14 14.90 25.09
C TYR A 89 18.67 15.37 26.42
N ASP A 90 17.79 15.60 27.39
CA ASP A 90 18.15 15.86 28.78
C ASP A 90 17.89 14.59 29.61
N ALA A 91 18.96 13.86 29.90
CA ALA A 91 18.88 12.61 30.65
C ALA A 91 18.41 12.83 32.11
N SER A 92 18.72 13.98 32.71
CA SER A 92 18.33 14.28 34.09
C SER A 92 16.85 14.56 34.25
N LYS A 93 16.19 15.06 33.19
CA LYS A 93 14.77 15.39 33.16
C LYS A 93 13.94 14.38 32.35
N GLN A 94 14.61 13.40 31.76
CA GLN A 94 13.96 12.48 30.81
C GLN A 94 13.14 13.22 29.76
N ALA A 95 13.74 14.26 29.17
CA ALA A 95 13.11 15.15 28.22
C ALA A 95 13.82 15.14 26.86
N ILE A 96 13.06 15.23 25.78
CA ILE A 96 13.56 15.29 24.41
C ILE A 96 13.07 16.58 23.76
N LEU A 97 13.97 17.36 23.17
CA LEU A 97 13.64 18.49 22.32
C LEU A 97 13.41 17.98 20.90
N VAL A 98 12.23 18.23 20.35
CA VAL A 98 11.80 17.66 19.07
C VAL A 98 11.31 18.74 18.08
N SER A 99 11.39 18.37 16.80
CA SER A 99 10.76 19.10 15.68
C SER A 99 10.14 18.11 14.70
N ASP A 100 9.24 18.61 13.87
CA ASP A 100 8.64 17.85 12.76
C ASP A 100 9.55 17.76 11.52
N ARG A 101 10.73 18.42 11.54
CA ARG A 101 11.71 18.46 10.45
C ARG A 101 13.09 17.95 10.87
N PRO A 102 13.82 17.33 9.94
CA PRO A 102 15.17 16.83 10.20
C PRO A 102 16.23 17.94 10.24
N SER A 103 15.95 19.12 9.65
CA SER A 103 16.86 20.27 9.61
C SER A 103 16.10 21.59 9.77
N LEU A 104 16.75 22.54 10.44
CA LEU A 104 16.26 23.91 10.68
C LEU A 104 17.02 24.94 9.83
N SER A 105 17.53 24.55 8.68
CA SER A 105 18.35 25.41 7.80
C SER A 105 17.59 26.59 7.21
N ASP A 106 16.27 26.53 7.14
CA ASP A 106 15.42 27.61 6.68
C ASP A 106 14.84 28.41 7.84
N SER A 107 14.77 29.74 7.66
CA SER A 107 14.22 30.70 8.61
C SER A 107 12.74 30.53 8.97
N THR A 108 12.05 29.56 8.37
CA THR A 108 10.70 29.19 8.75
C THR A 108 10.73 28.45 10.09
N ARG A 109 10.25 29.13 11.11
CA ARG A 109 10.18 28.66 12.49
C ARG A 109 9.41 27.35 12.58
N THR A 110 10.13 26.25 12.60
CA THR A 110 9.56 24.97 13.03
C THR A 110 9.41 24.96 14.53
N ALA A 111 8.24 24.59 15.02
CA ALA A 111 7.98 24.54 16.45
C ALA A 111 8.89 23.50 17.11
N LEU A 112 9.94 23.94 17.75
CA LEU A 112 10.71 23.12 18.66
C LEU A 112 10.07 23.18 20.04
N GLY A 113 9.92 22.03 20.66
CA GLY A 113 9.44 21.94 22.02
C GLY A 113 9.95 20.70 22.71
N TRP A 114 9.98 20.75 24.04
CA TRP A 114 10.35 19.63 24.89
C TRP A 114 9.15 18.72 25.12
N ILE A 115 9.41 17.42 25.13
CA ILE A 115 8.40 16.38 25.44
C ILE A 115 9.00 15.34 26.38
N PRO A 116 8.15 14.67 27.20
CA PRO A 116 8.59 13.56 28.03
C PRO A 116 9.10 12.37 27.18
N ALA A 117 10.24 11.82 27.55
CA ALA A 117 10.85 10.71 26.84
C ALA A 117 10.10 9.39 27.02
N ASP A 118 9.40 9.21 28.15
CA ASP A 118 8.59 8.02 28.45
C ASP A 118 7.35 7.87 27.56
N LEU A 119 6.90 8.98 26.95
CA LEU A 119 5.79 9.02 26.01
C LEU A 119 6.26 9.01 24.54
N THR A 120 7.45 8.49 24.29
CA THR A 120 8.02 8.37 22.97
C THR A 120 8.72 7.02 22.78
N ALA A 121 8.62 6.46 21.60
CA ALA A 121 9.44 5.33 21.18
C ALA A 121 10.34 5.74 20.03
N MET A 122 11.62 5.38 20.11
CA MET A 122 12.52 5.49 18.97
C MET A 122 12.07 4.50 17.90
N VAL A 123 11.82 4.98 16.69
CA VAL A 123 11.34 4.18 15.57
C VAL A 123 12.43 3.92 14.52
N GLY A 124 13.69 4.01 14.94
CA GLY A 124 14.84 3.61 14.15
C GLY A 124 15.24 4.64 13.09
N GLN A 125 16.02 4.16 12.14
CA GLN A 125 16.79 4.96 11.18
C GLN A 125 16.21 4.86 9.78
N ASN A 126 14.97 5.24 9.55
CA ASN A 126 14.30 5.15 8.25
C ASN A 126 14.12 3.75 7.68
N HIS A 127 14.89 2.77 8.11
CA HIS A 127 14.81 1.40 7.65
C HIS A 127 13.60 0.71 8.27
N VAL A 128 12.73 0.22 7.42
CA VAL A 128 11.46 -0.37 7.82
C VAL A 128 11.15 -1.61 6.98
N TYR A 129 10.35 -2.48 7.55
CA TYR A 129 9.72 -3.58 6.83
C TYR A 129 8.25 -3.23 6.66
N LEU A 130 7.74 -3.37 5.46
CA LEU A 130 6.33 -3.21 5.16
C LEU A 130 5.65 -4.57 5.33
N LEU A 131 4.78 -4.65 6.33
CA LEU A 131 3.97 -5.84 6.57
C LEU A 131 2.71 -5.75 5.71
N ASP A 132 2.54 -6.67 4.80
CA ASP A 132 1.26 -6.87 4.13
C ASP A 132 0.36 -7.74 5.00
N ALA A 133 -0.95 -7.44 5.01
CA ALA A 133 -1.94 -7.97 5.95
C ALA A 133 -2.14 -9.50 5.93
N ASN A 134 -1.55 -10.19 4.97
CA ASN A 134 -1.77 -11.62 4.69
C ASN A 134 -1.01 -12.62 5.58
N TYR A 135 -0.29 -12.15 6.59
CA TYR A 135 0.52 -13.04 7.43
C TYR A 135 -0.26 -13.55 8.65
N PRO A 136 -0.58 -14.86 8.70
CA PRO A 136 -1.32 -15.46 9.81
C PRO A 136 -0.56 -15.41 11.15
N GLU A 137 0.75 -15.21 11.13
CA GLU A 137 1.60 -15.11 12.34
C GLU A 137 1.34 -13.83 13.15
N PHE A 138 0.71 -12.83 12.52
CA PHE A 138 0.37 -11.55 13.16
C PHE A 138 -1.14 -11.38 13.37
N ALA A 139 -1.80 -12.44 13.74
CA ALA A 139 -3.25 -12.51 13.96
C ALA A 139 -3.76 -11.65 15.15
N GLY A 140 -3.33 -10.46 15.26
CA GLY A 140 -3.75 -9.46 16.25
C GLY A 140 -3.63 -8.05 15.72
N PHE A 141 -3.16 -7.89 14.46
CA PHE A 141 -2.94 -6.58 13.88
C PHE A 141 -4.14 -6.13 13.06
N PRO A 142 -4.51 -4.83 13.12
CA PRO A 142 -5.51 -4.27 12.22
C PRO A 142 -5.02 -4.40 10.77
N LEU A 143 -5.96 -4.60 9.84
CA LEU A 143 -5.64 -4.69 8.41
C LEU A 143 -5.10 -3.37 7.85
N GLY A 144 -4.25 -3.51 6.87
CA GLY A 144 -3.58 -2.44 6.15
C GLY A 144 -2.07 -2.56 6.26
N SER A 145 -1.38 -1.98 5.30
CA SER A 145 0.10 -1.96 5.28
C SER A 145 0.64 -1.38 6.58
N LYS A 146 1.41 -2.16 7.32
CA LYS A 146 2.03 -1.75 8.57
C LYS A 146 3.53 -1.63 8.43
N LEU A 147 4.05 -0.58 9.04
CA LEU A 147 5.47 -0.34 9.13
C LEU A 147 6.03 -0.98 10.39
N LEU A 148 6.96 -1.90 10.22
CA LEU A 148 7.76 -2.44 11.29
C LEU A 148 9.11 -1.71 11.31
N PHE A 149 9.38 -0.98 12.39
CA PHE A 149 10.59 -0.20 12.53
C PHE A 149 11.71 -1.02 13.16
N THR A 150 12.94 -0.88 12.64
CA THR A 150 14.12 -1.46 13.30
C THR A 150 14.34 -0.80 14.67
N ALA A 151 14.57 -1.59 15.70
CA ALA A 151 14.65 -1.09 17.07
C ALA A 151 15.97 -0.39 17.40
N ASP A 152 17.09 -0.86 16.87
CA ASP A 152 18.44 -0.46 17.28
C ASP A 152 19.29 0.14 16.16
N GLY A 153 18.77 0.28 14.97
CA GLY A 153 19.45 0.96 13.87
C GLY A 153 20.75 0.34 13.38
N ASN A 154 21.15 -0.78 13.89
CA ASN A 154 22.39 -1.44 13.50
C ASN A 154 22.16 -2.32 12.28
N TRP A 155 22.34 -1.72 11.12
CA TRP A 155 22.59 -2.43 9.87
C TRP A 155 24.07 -2.82 9.80
N THR A 156 24.45 -3.84 10.51
CA THR A 156 25.71 -4.50 10.20
C THR A 156 25.43 -5.54 9.13
N ASN A 157 26.24 -5.57 8.09
CA ASN A 157 26.29 -6.65 7.10
C ASN A 157 26.24 -7.99 7.84
N THR A 158 25.09 -8.60 7.79
CA THR A 158 24.77 -9.75 8.61
C THR A 158 25.42 -10.99 8.04
N SER A 159 26.25 -11.61 8.82
CA SER A 159 26.43 -13.06 8.72
C SER A 159 25.08 -13.73 8.96
N THR A 160 24.80 -14.84 8.30
CA THR A 160 23.54 -15.59 8.28
C THR A 160 22.91 -15.93 9.63
N ASP A 161 23.59 -15.68 10.75
CA ASP A 161 23.17 -16.03 12.11
C ASP A 161 22.73 -14.83 12.97
N GLN A 162 22.76 -13.61 12.45
CA GLN A 162 22.40 -12.43 13.25
C GLN A 162 20.90 -12.15 13.21
N LYS A 163 20.30 -12.03 14.40
CA LYS A 163 18.91 -11.61 14.57
C LYS A 163 18.81 -10.09 14.51
N VAL A 164 17.80 -9.60 13.81
CA VAL A 164 17.44 -8.17 13.72
C VAL A 164 16.39 -7.85 14.76
N ALA A 165 16.59 -6.78 15.53
CA ALA A 165 15.63 -6.29 16.49
C ALA A 165 14.59 -5.40 15.78
N ILE A 166 13.33 -5.78 15.88
CA ILE A 166 12.20 -5.06 15.30
C ILE A 166 11.29 -4.57 16.42
N ASN A 167 10.82 -3.33 16.33
CA ASN A 167 9.75 -2.80 17.15
C ASN A 167 8.42 -3.21 16.54
N LEU A 168 7.82 -4.25 17.11
CA LEU A 168 6.54 -4.78 16.68
C LEU A 168 5.42 -4.01 17.37
N PRO A 169 4.50 -3.34 16.63
CA PRO A 169 3.35 -2.70 17.25
C PRO A 169 2.43 -3.78 17.83
N LEU A 170 1.98 -3.57 19.07
CA LEU A 170 1.07 -4.47 19.74
C LEU A 170 -0.37 -3.97 19.60
N SER A 171 -1.28 -4.87 19.28
CA SER A 171 -2.71 -4.58 19.37
C SER A 171 -3.15 -4.64 20.84
N VAL A 172 -3.94 -3.66 21.25
CA VAL A 172 -4.55 -3.65 22.62
C VAL A 172 -5.64 -4.70 22.71
N TRP A 173 -6.37 -4.88 21.63
CA TRP A 173 -7.54 -5.75 21.58
C TRP A 173 -7.27 -7.01 20.76
N ASP A 174 -7.73 -8.15 21.24
CA ASP A 174 -7.71 -9.41 20.49
C ASP A 174 -8.78 -9.36 19.40
N ARG A 175 -8.38 -9.07 18.16
CA ARG A 175 -9.30 -8.93 17.03
C ARG A 175 -10.12 -10.21 16.76
N LYS A 176 -9.59 -11.38 17.08
CA LYS A 176 -10.32 -12.66 16.91
C LYS A 176 -11.48 -12.79 17.89
N LYS A 177 -11.39 -12.12 19.04
CA LYS A 177 -12.40 -12.13 20.12
C LYS A 177 -13.13 -10.80 20.24
N THR A 178 -12.97 -9.92 19.25
CA THR A 178 -13.57 -8.61 19.20
C THR A 178 -14.74 -8.65 18.23
N TYR A 179 -15.90 -8.16 18.66
CA TYR A 179 -17.14 -8.20 17.89
C TYR A 179 -17.73 -6.80 17.72
N MET A 180 -18.36 -6.57 16.58
CA MET A 180 -19.11 -5.37 16.26
C MET A 180 -20.57 -5.72 15.98
N LEU A 181 -21.48 -4.78 16.19
CA LEU A 181 -22.88 -4.93 15.84
C LEU A 181 -23.08 -4.63 14.35
N ASN A 182 -23.69 -5.56 13.62
CA ASN A 182 -24.09 -5.32 12.23
C ASN A 182 -25.43 -4.57 12.15
N VAL A 183 -25.83 -4.15 10.94
CA VAL A 183 -27.09 -3.40 10.72
C VAL A 183 -28.35 -4.23 11.00
N LYS A 184 -28.26 -5.55 11.08
CA LYS A 184 -29.34 -6.46 11.43
C LYS A 184 -29.42 -6.74 12.92
N GLY A 185 -28.52 -6.17 13.74
CA GLY A 185 -28.48 -6.37 15.19
C GLY A 185 -27.73 -7.61 15.64
N GLY A 186 -27.03 -8.31 14.74
CA GLY A 186 -26.19 -9.47 15.06
C GLY A 186 -24.74 -9.08 15.34
N ASP A 187 -24.02 -9.94 16.05
CA ASP A 187 -22.59 -9.79 16.30
C ASP A 187 -21.77 -10.30 15.12
N VAL A 188 -20.79 -9.52 14.70
CA VAL A 188 -19.79 -9.88 13.69
C VAL A 188 -18.39 -9.81 14.29
N ALA A 189 -17.62 -10.87 14.15
CA ALA A 189 -16.23 -10.86 14.56
C ALA A 189 -15.41 -9.90 13.69
N VAL A 190 -14.60 -9.05 14.30
CA VAL A 190 -13.72 -8.12 13.57
C VAL A 190 -12.77 -8.89 12.64
N ALA A 191 -12.34 -10.09 13.02
CA ALA A 191 -11.54 -10.96 12.16
C ALA A 191 -12.26 -11.41 10.88
N GLU A 192 -13.60 -11.46 10.88
CA GLU A 192 -14.37 -11.76 9.67
C GLU A 192 -14.45 -10.54 8.74
N LEU A 193 -14.57 -9.33 9.33
CA LEU A 193 -14.46 -8.09 8.56
C LEU A 193 -13.08 -7.95 7.92
N ASP A 194 -12.05 -8.36 8.63
CA ASP A 194 -10.68 -8.41 8.10
C ASP A 194 -10.58 -9.32 6.88
N ARG A 195 -11.21 -10.51 6.93
CA ARG A 195 -11.29 -11.43 5.78
C ARG A 195 -12.07 -10.85 4.62
N LEU A 196 -13.16 -10.15 4.90
CA LEU A 196 -13.96 -9.47 3.87
C LEU A 196 -13.09 -8.46 3.10
N ILE A 197 -12.35 -7.63 3.82
CA ILE A 197 -11.45 -6.65 3.23
C ILE A 197 -10.34 -7.33 2.42
N GLU A 198 -9.74 -8.37 2.94
CA GLU A 198 -8.67 -9.09 2.24
C GLU A 198 -9.16 -9.76 0.97
N ASN A 199 -10.27 -10.48 1.06
CA ASN A 199 -10.83 -11.19 -0.09
C ASN A 199 -11.43 -10.23 -1.14
N SER A 200 -11.76 -9.00 -0.76
CA SER A 200 -12.19 -7.97 -1.73
C SER A 200 -11.10 -7.61 -2.75
N LYS A 201 -9.86 -7.98 -2.52
CA LYS A 201 -8.75 -7.84 -3.47
C LYS A 201 -8.78 -8.92 -4.56
N ASN A 202 -9.43 -10.06 -4.33
CA ASN A 202 -9.56 -11.12 -5.31
C ASN A 202 -10.62 -10.73 -6.33
N ILE A 203 -10.26 -10.68 -7.60
CA ILE A 203 -11.17 -10.37 -8.70
C ILE A 203 -11.15 -11.52 -9.69
N ASN A 204 -12.27 -12.23 -9.84
CA ASN A 204 -12.42 -13.32 -10.79
C ASN A 204 -13.33 -12.84 -11.93
N VAL A 205 -12.78 -12.70 -13.13
CA VAL A 205 -13.51 -12.23 -14.32
C VAL A 205 -13.82 -13.43 -15.21
N HIS A 206 -15.11 -13.69 -15.42
CA HIS A 206 -15.61 -14.78 -16.23
C HIS A 206 -16.36 -14.22 -17.44
N LEU A 207 -15.77 -14.38 -18.63
CA LEU A 207 -16.40 -14.02 -19.89
C LEU A 207 -17.10 -15.28 -20.47
N VAL A 208 -18.39 -15.17 -20.74
CA VAL A 208 -19.20 -16.23 -21.34
C VAL A 208 -19.86 -15.69 -22.59
N PHE A 209 -19.74 -16.40 -23.71
CA PHE A 209 -20.42 -16.06 -24.95
C PHE A 209 -20.81 -17.31 -25.75
N PHE A 210 -21.75 -17.16 -26.70
CA PHE A 210 -22.19 -18.29 -27.54
C PHE A 210 -21.32 -18.41 -28.79
N ASP A 211 -20.95 -19.65 -29.13
CA ASP A 211 -20.10 -19.94 -30.30
C ASP A 211 -20.69 -19.44 -31.63
N LYS A 212 -22.03 -19.47 -31.75
CA LYS A 212 -22.75 -18.90 -32.91
C LYS A 212 -22.45 -17.40 -33.10
N ASP A 213 -22.18 -16.69 -32.03
CA ASP A 213 -21.97 -15.23 -32.00
C ASP A 213 -20.49 -14.83 -32.05
N ARG A 214 -19.59 -15.80 -32.19
CA ARG A 214 -18.13 -15.59 -32.09
C ARG A 214 -17.56 -14.48 -32.98
N LEU A 215 -18.12 -14.29 -34.19
CA LEU A 215 -17.64 -13.24 -35.11
C LEU A 215 -18.03 -11.84 -34.62
N LEU A 216 -19.21 -11.70 -34.02
CA LEU A 216 -19.65 -10.44 -33.38
C LEU A 216 -18.82 -10.17 -32.12
N VAL A 217 -18.55 -11.19 -31.30
CA VAL A 217 -17.68 -11.07 -30.12
C VAL A 217 -16.25 -10.68 -30.53
N ARG A 218 -15.75 -11.11 -31.68
CA ARG A 218 -14.46 -10.70 -32.20
C ARG A 218 -14.34 -9.17 -32.37
N ASN A 219 -15.42 -8.51 -32.77
CA ASN A 219 -15.45 -7.05 -32.89
C ASN A 219 -15.31 -6.35 -31.53
N LEU A 220 -15.61 -7.06 -30.43
CA LEU A 220 -15.53 -6.56 -29.06
C LEU A 220 -14.20 -6.89 -28.37
N VAL A 221 -13.30 -7.69 -28.97
CA VAL A 221 -12.04 -8.11 -28.32
C VAL A 221 -11.21 -6.92 -27.86
N ASN A 222 -11.17 -5.85 -28.67
CA ASN A 222 -10.42 -4.63 -28.32
C ASN A 222 -10.97 -3.94 -27.06
N ALA A 223 -12.27 -4.04 -26.80
CA ALA A 223 -12.88 -3.47 -25.58
C ALA A 223 -12.37 -4.17 -24.30
N PHE A 224 -12.01 -5.44 -24.41
CA PHE A 224 -11.47 -6.19 -23.26
C PHE A 224 -10.01 -5.87 -22.96
N GLN A 225 -9.22 -5.37 -23.92
CA GLN A 225 -7.79 -5.10 -23.73
C GLN A 225 -7.53 -4.07 -22.63
N GLY A 226 -8.43 -3.12 -22.43
CA GLY A 226 -8.33 -2.08 -21.41
C GLY A 226 -8.57 -2.57 -19.96
N ILE A 227 -9.12 -3.78 -19.76
CA ILE A 227 -9.49 -4.26 -18.42
C ILE A 227 -8.28 -4.38 -17.50
N SER A 228 -7.14 -4.87 -18.01
CA SER A 228 -5.93 -5.07 -17.18
C SER A 228 -5.39 -3.78 -16.57
N GLU A 229 -5.62 -2.63 -17.23
CA GLU A 229 -5.20 -1.32 -16.74
C GLU A 229 -6.16 -0.76 -15.68
N LYS A 230 -7.41 -1.24 -15.67
CA LYS A 230 -8.47 -0.80 -14.76
C LYS A 230 -8.52 -1.59 -13.46
N VAL A 231 -8.01 -2.81 -13.48
CA VAL A 231 -7.87 -3.60 -12.26
C VAL A 231 -6.75 -3.01 -11.41
N SER A 232 -7.03 -2.75 -10.14
CA SER A 232 -6.03 -2.21 -9.21
C SER A 232 -4.78 -3.09 -9.17
N LYS A 233 -3.60 -2.48 -9.10
CA LYS A 233 -2.33 -3.21 -8.98
C LYS A 233 -2.22 -4.05 -7.71
N ASP A 234 -2.98 -3.68 -6.68
CA ASP A 234 -3.06 -4.41 -5.41
C ASP A 234 -4.07 -5.57 -5.44
N SER A 235 -4.82 -5.70 -6.56
CA SER A 235 -5.81 -6.75 -6.73
C SER A 235 -5.20 -7.99 -7.39
N GLN A 236 -5.62 -9.16 -6.93
CA GLN A 236 -5.29 -10.45 -7.54
C GLN A 236 -6.38 -10.80 -8.55
N ALA A 237 -6.19 -10.42 -9.81
CA ALA A 237 -7.15 -10.70 -10.86
C ALA A 237 -6.89 -12.04 -11.55
N LYS A 238 -7.95 -12.82 -11.75
CA LYS A 238 -7.96 -14.04 -12.55
C LYS A 238 -9.02 -13.89 -13.65
N PHE A 239 -8.67 -14.33 -14.84
CA PHE A 239 -9.49 -14.21 -16.03
C PHE A 239 -9.79 -15.59 -16.60
N SER A 240 -11.05 -15.86 -16.91
CA SER A 240 -11.47 -17.06 -17.64
C SER A 240 -12.36 -16.68 -18.82
N VAL A 241 -12.46 -17.52 -19.79
CA VAL A 241 -13.37 -17.34 -20.93
C VAL A 241 -13.97 -18.67 -21.37
N THR A 242 -15.27 -18.64 -21.66
CA THR A 242 -16.02 -19.82 -22.10
C THR A 242 -16.85 -19.47 -23.33
N SER A 243 -16.66 -20.23 -24.40
CA SER A 243 -17.54 -20.23 -25.57
C SER A 243 -18.51 -21.39 -25.45
N VAL A 244 -19.80 -21.07 -25.41
CA VAL A 244 -20.91 -22.02 -25.23
C VAL A 244 -21.35 -22.60 -26.56
N SER A 245 -21.40 -23.93 -26.68
CA SER A 245 -21.84 -24.62 -27.89
C SER A 245 -22.56 -25.93 -27.59
N GLN A 246 -23.56 -26.27 -28.41
CA GLN A 246 -24.21 -27.59 -28.37
C GLN A 246 -23.33 -28.72 -28.92
N LYS A 247 -22.22 -28.38 -29.58
CA LYS A 247 -21.23 -29.35 -30.11
C LYS A 247 -20.04 -29.54 -29.20
N GLY A 248 -20.05 -28.96 -28.01
CA GLY A 248 -19.01 -28.95 -27.00
C GLY A 248 -18.49 -27.55 -26.71
N ASN A 249 -18.44 -27.23 -25.43
CA ASN A 249 -17.94 -25.93 -24.93
C ASN A 249 -16.42 -25.82 -25.08
N ARG A 250 -15.94 -24.63 -25.28
CA ARG A 250 -14.52 -24.29 -25.22
C ARG A 250 -14.27 -23.39 -24.01
N HIS A 251 -13.29 -23.75 -23.21
CA HIS A 251 -13.06 -23.08 -21.94
C HIS A 251 -11.57 -22.87 -21.68
N LEU A 252 -11.23 -21.71 -21.15
CA LEU A 252 -9.95 -21.40 -20.54
C LEU A 252 -10.17 -21.25 -19.05
N SER A 253 -9.55 -22.10 -18.26
CA SER A 253 -9.55 -22.04 -16.80
C SER A 253 -8.96 -20.71 -16.28
N PRO A 254 -9.35 -20.25 -15.08
CA PRO A 254 -8.89 -18.99 -14.52
C PRO A 254 -7.37 -18.85 -14.53
N THR A 255 -6.87 -17.79 -15.13
CA THR A 255 -5.44 -17.45 -15.25
C THR A 255 -5.17 -16.04 -14.78
N THR A 256 -4.01 -15.82 -14.16
CA THR A 256 -3.50 -14.47 -13.82
C THR A 256 -2.78 -13.83 -15.00
N ASP A 257 -2.47 -14.59 -16.04
CA ASP A 257 -1.83 -14.09 -17.26
C ASP A 257 -2.88 -13.50 -18.20
N PHE A 258 -3.02 -12.19 -18.18
CA PHE A 258 -3.95 -11.44 -19.02
C PHE A 258 -3.65 -11.59 -20.51
N GLY A 259 -2.37 -11.64 -20.90
CA GLY A 259 -1.96 -11.84 -22.30
C GLY A 259 -2.45 -13.19 -22.82
N LYS A 260 -2.25 -14.25 -22.05
CA LYS A 260 -2.76 -15.61 -22.37
C LYS A 260 -4.28 -15.63 -22.53
N TRP A 261 -5.00 -14.87 -21.69
CA TRP A 261 -6.46 -14.80 -21.77
C TRP A 261 -6.93 -14.11 -23.05
N ILE A 262 -6.34 -12.96 -23.41
CA ILE A 262 -6.66 -12.21 -24.66
C ILE A 262 -6.31 -13.05 -25.88
N ASP A 263 -5.15 -13.70 -25.89
CA ASP A 263 -4.74 -14.59 -26.99
C ASP A 263 -5.70 -15.74 -27.20
N TYR A 264 -6.18 -16.32 -26.09
CA TYR A 264 -7.13 -17.42 -26.15
C TYR A 264 -8.51 -16.93 -26.64
N LEU A 265 -8.99 -15.78 -26.15
CA LEU A 265 -10.22 -15.13 -26.62
C LEU A 265 -10.15 -14.83 -28.12
N THR A 266 -9.04 -14.29 -28.60
CA THR A 266 -8.81 -13.98 -30.01
C THR A 266 -8.85 -15.28 -30.87
N LYS A 267 -8.25 -16.36 -30.39
CA LYS A 267 -8.30 -17.67 -31.05
C LYS A 267 -9.70 -18.27 -31.07
N MET A 268 -10.44 -18.17 -29.93
CA MET A 268 -11.82 -18.68 -29.86
C MET A 268 -12.78 -17.95 -30.81
N THR A 269 -12.56 -16.67 -31.02
CA THR A 269 -13.39 -15.82 -31.90
C THR A 269 -12.96 -15.86 -33.37
N SER A 270 -11.84 -16.53 -33.68
CA SER A 270 -11.33 -16.73 -35.04
C SER A 270 -12.20 -17.72 -35.84
N PRO A 271 -12.27 -17.57 -37.18
CA PRO A 271 -12.90 -18.57 -38.06
C PRO A 271 -12.28 -19.98 -37.91
N ASN A 272 -10.98 -20.06 -37.63
CA ASN A 272 -10.28 -21.32 -37.42
C ASN A 272 -10.54 -21.83 -36.00
N THR A 273 -11.27 -22.93 -35.89
CA THR A 273 -11.79 -23.46 -34.63
C THR A 273 -10.74 -24.17 -33.79
N ILE A 274 -10.67 -23.80 -32.51
CA ILE A 274 -10.06 -24.61 -31.45
C ILE A 274 -11.02 -25.77 -31.14
N GLY A 275 -10.49 -26.93 -30.82
CA GLY A 275 -11.29 -28.10 -30.41
C GLY A 275 -12.12 -27.85 -29.13
N ALA A 276 -13.21 -28.56 -28.96
CA ALA A 276 -14.02 -28.54 -27.74
C ALA A 276 -13.22 -29.05 -26.54
N THR A 277 -13.43 -28.46 -25.36
CA THR A 277 -12.75 -28.82 -24.11
C THR A 277 -13.62 -29.64 -23.15
N GLY A 278 -14.92 -29.68 -23.36
CA GLY A 278 -15.87 -30.50 -22.61
C GLY A 278 -17.19 -29.81 -22.30
N GLY A 279 -18.18 -30.58 -21.89
CA GLY A 279 -19.52 -30.11 -21.59
C GLY A 279 -20.29 -29.63 -22.82
N TYR A 280 -21.61 -29.48 -22.70
CA TYR A 280 -22.47 -29.03 -23.78
C TYR A 280 -23.48 -27.97 -23.30
N GLY A 281 -23.54 -26.89 -24.02
CA GLY A 281 -24.53 -25.85 -23.74
C GLY A 281 -24.19 -24.98 -22.51
N PHE A 282 -25.08 -24.07 -22.20
CA PHE A 282 -24.87 -22.99 -21.20
C PHE A 282 -24.80 -23.54 -19.77
N HIS A 283 -25.65 -24.50 -19.42
CA HIS A 283 -25.66 -25.07 -18.07
C HIS A 283 -24.33 -25.73 -17.70
N ASP A 284 -23.78 -26.57 -18.59
CA ASP A 284 -22.48 -27.22 -18.36
C ASP A 284 -21.32 -26.21 -18.34
N ALA A 285 -21.42 -25.15 -19.15
CA ALA A 285 -20.45 -24.06 -19.15
C ALA A 285 -20.40 -23.35 -17.78
N MET A 286 -21.56 -22.98 -17.25
CA MET A 286 -21.65 -22.31 -15.94
C MET A 286 -21.19 -23.24 -14.81
N ASN A 287 -21.59 -24.51 -14.82
CA ASN A 287 -21.14 -25.49 -13.83
C ASN A 287 -19.62 -25.72 -13.87
N THR A 288 -19.00 -25.62 -15.03
CA THR A 288 -17.54 -25.68 -15.15
C THR A 288 -16.89 -24.48 -14.48
N ILE A 289 -17.38 -23.28 -14.74
CA ILE A 289 -16.90 -22.04 -14.11
C ILE A 289 -17.07 -22.11 -12.59
N PHE A 290 -18.25 -22.52 -12.09
CA PHE A 290 -18.52 -22.60 -10.66
C PHE A 290 -17.62 -23.61 -9.93
N ARG A 291 -17.26 -24.72 -10.57
CA ARG A 291 -16.32 -25.71 -9.99
C ARG A 291 -14.89 -25.20 -9.93
N GLU A 292 -14.47 -24.39 -10.90
CA GLU A 292 -13.11 -23.84 -10.95
C GLU A 292 -12.95 -22.55 -10.15
N THR A 293 -14.05 -21.88 -9.83
CA THR A 293 -14.05 -20.66 -9.02
C THR A 293 -14.37 -21.02 -7.57
N PRO A 294 -13.41 -20.91 -6.66
CA PRO A 294 -13.65 -21.21 -5.25
C PRO A 294 -14.84 -20.40 -4.73
N TYR A 295 -15.72 -21.06 -3.99
CA TYR A 295 -16.83 -20.39 -3.35
C TYR A 295 -16.31 -19.50 -2.22
N SER A 296 -16.35 -18.20 -2.44
CA SER A 296 -16.11 -17.20 -1.41
C SER A 296 -17.09 -16.06 -1.60
N LYS A 297 -17.89 -15.76 -0.59
CA LYS A 297 -18.79 -14.60 -0.58
C LYS A 297 -18.02 -13.27 -0.58
N PHE A 298 -16.73 -13.31 -0.30
CA PHE A 298 -15.88 -12.13 -0.15
C PHE A 298 -15.13 -11.77 -1.44
N ASP A 299 -14.94 -12.75 -2.36
CA ASP A 299 -14.28 -12.50 -3.63
C ASP A 299 -15.19 -11.69 -4.57
N ASN A 300 -14.58 -10.83 -5.38
CA ASN A 300 -15.31 -10.13 -6.44
C ASN A 300 -15.41 -11.03 -7.67
N ASN A 301 -16.52 -11.73 -7.80
CA ASN A 301 -16.83 -12.53 -8.97
C ASN A 301 -17.57 -11.68 -9.99
N VAL A 302 -16.98 -11.45 -11.16
CA VAL A 302 -17.53 -10.66 -12.26
C VAL A 302 -17.90 -11.58 -13.40
N PHE A 303 -19.19 -11.69 -13.72
CA PHE A 303 -19.67 -12.45 -14.86
C PHE A 303 -20.07 -11.49 -15.98
N ILE A 304 -19.44 -11.61 -17.12
CA ILE A 304 -19.75 -10.88 -18.35
C ILE A 304 -20.35 -11.89 -19.32
N ILE A 305 -21.64 -11.78 -19.60
CA ILE A 305 -22.35 -12.74 -20.44
C ILE A 305 -22.84 -12.02 -21.69
N LEU A 306 -22.36 -12.50 -22.84
CA LEU A 306 -22.65 -11.93 -24.15
C LEU A 306 -23.56 -12.86 -24.95
N GLY A 307 -24.61 -12.33 -25.53
CA GLY A 307 -25.53 -13.09 -26.39
C GLY A 307 -26.18 -12.23 -27.46
N THR A 308 -26.82 -12.85 -28.43
CA THR A 308 -27.66 -12.21 -29.45
C THR A 308 -29.14 -12.43 -29.14
N ASP A 309 -29.94 -12.93 -30.11
CA ASP A 309 -31.40 -13.04 -30.04
C ASP A 309 -31.90 -13.98 -28.93
N GLU A 310 -31.13 -15.04 -28.61
CA GLU A 310 -31.51 -15.99 -27.58
C GLU A 310 -30.60 -15.78 -26.37
N PHE A 311 -31.10 -15.09 -25.39
CA PHE A 311 -30.43 -15.00 -24.11
C PHE A 311 -30.62 -16.34 -23.37
N PRO A 312 -29.59 -16.85 -22.68
CA PRO A 312 -29.68 -18.15 -22.03
C PRO A 312 -30.76 -18.13 -20.95
N THR A 313 -31.53 -19.19 -20.88
CA THR A 313 -32.43 -19.40 -19.74
C THR A 313 -31.59 -19.71 -18.52
N PHE A 314 -31.63 -18.83 -17.53
CA PHE A 314 -31.01 -19.05 -16.25
C PHE A 314 -31.90 -19.98 -15.42
N THR A 315 -31.44 -21.20 -15.23
CA THR A 315 -32.13 -22.16 -14.36
C THR A 315 -31.99 -21.78 -12.89
N SER A 316 -32.85 -22.29 -12.02
CA SER A 316 -32.86 -21.95 -10.59
C SER A 316 -31.55 -22.27 -9.89
N ASP A 317 -30.88 -23.34 -10.30
CA ASP A 317 -29.57 -23.76 -9.78
C ASP A 317 -28.45 -22.81 -10.20
N ILE A 318 -28.39 -22.38 -11.48
CA ILE A 318 -27.43 -21.37 -11.94
C ILE A 318 -27.65 -20.05 -11.19
N ASN A 319 -28.90 -19.61 -11.07
CA ASN A 319 -29.24 -18.40 -10.33
C ASN A 319 -28.77 -18.48 -8.87
N SER A 320 -29.04 -19.61 -8.22
CA SER A 320 -28.62 -19.85 -6.84
C SER A 320 -27.08 -19.76 -6.69
N GLU A 321 -26.34 -20.34 -7.62
CA GLU A 321 -24.87 -20.27 -7.63
C GLU A 321 -24.32 -18.86 -7.87
N ILE A 322 -24.95 -18.08 -8.74
CA ILE A 322 -24.61 -16.67 -8.98
C ILE A 322 -24.91 -15.82 -7.72
N TYR A 323 -26.12 -15.96 -7.17
CA TYR A 323 -26.55 -15.19 -6.01
C TYR A 323 -25.73 -15.51 -4.77
N SER A 324 -25.45 -16.78 -4.54
CA SER A 324 -24.64 -17.22 -3.40
C SER A 324 -23.21 -16.65 -3.40
N ARG A 325 -22.69 -16.29 -4.57
CA ARG A 325 -21.39 -15.64 -4.74
C ARG A 325 -21.44 -14.12 -4.70
N SER A 326 -22.62 -13.52 -4.54
CA SER A 326 -22.83 -12.05 -4.60
C SER A 326 -22.18 -11.43 -5.83
N ALA A 327 -22.33 -12.10 -6.98
CA ALA A 327 -21.58 -11.80 -8.20
C ALA A 327 -21.98 -10.44 -8.81
N THR A 328 -21.02 -9.75 -9.37
CA THR A 328 -21.25 -8.60 -10.26
C THR A 328 -21.58 -9.12 -11.65
N LEU A 329 -22.76 -8.76 -12.17
CA LEU A 329 -23.23 -9.27 -13.47
C LEU A 329 -23.23 -8.14 -14.50
N LEU A 330 -22.59 -8.38 -15.65
CA LEU A 330 -22.75 -7.56 -16.85
C LEU A 330 -23.36 -8.43 -17.95
N LEU A 331 -24.58 -8.11 -18.32
CA LEU A 331 -25.32 -8.80 -19.35
C LEU A 331 -25.34 -7.95 -20.62
N ALA A 332 -24.85 -8.46 -21.74
CA ALA A 332 -24.74 -7.70 -22.97
C ALA A 332 -25.39 -8.41 -24.15
N GLN A 333 -26.38 -7.77 -24.77
CA GLN A 333 -26.89 -8.16 -26.06
C GLN A 333 -25.99 -7.56 -27.16
N ILE A 334 -25.45 -8.41 -28.02
CA ILE A 334 -24.45 -7.97 -29.01
C ILE A 334 -25.10 -7.42 -30.28
N LEU A 335 -26.26 -7.97 -30.63
CA LEU A 335 -27.01 -7.60 -31.83
C LEU A 335 -28.49 -7.44 -31.44
N SER A 336 -29.07 -6.38 -31.90
CA SER A 336 -30.49 -6.11 -31.69
C SER A 336 -31.28 -6.28 -32.98
N LYS A 337 -32.36 -7.06 -32.92
CA LYS A 337 -33.34 -7.24 -33.98
C LYS A 337 -34.73 -6.96 -33.43
N ASP A 338 -35.67 -6.66 -34.33
CA ASP A 338 -37.03 -6.47 -33.93
C ASP A 338 -37.69 -7.73 -33.37
N GLY A 339 -38.54 -7.60 -32.35
CA GLY A 339 -39.36 -8.67 -31.84
C GLY A 339 -39.13 -9.11 -30.39
N MET A 340 -39.71 -10.23 -30.02
CA MET A 340 -39.76 -10.78 -28.66
C MET A 340 -38.36 -11.01 -28.00
N PRO A 341 -37.32 -11.54 -28.68
CA PRO A 341 -36.02 -11.76 -28.07
C PRO A 341 -35.37 -10.50 -27.48
N TYR A 342 -35.60 -9.35 -28.09
CA TYR A 342 -35.12 -8.07 -27.60
C TYR A 342 -35.78 -7.66 -26.27
N GLN A 343 -37.08 -7.81 -26.17
CA GLN A 343 -37.82 -7.50 -24.95
C GLN A 343 -37.52 -8.50 -23.83
N ASP A 344 -37.42 -9.80 -24.17
CA ASP A 344 -37.11 -10.85 -23.20
C ASP A 344 -35.74 -10.66 -22.58
N PHE A 345 -34.76 -10.23 -23.36
CA PHE A 345 -33.44 -9.89 -22.82
C PHE A 345 -33.51 -8.84 -21.71
N ILE A 346 -34.22 -7.74 -21.97
CA ILE A 346 -34.36 -6.62 -21.01
C ILE A 346 -35.02 -7.13 -19.72
N LEU A 347 -36.13 -7.85 -19.83
CA LEU A 347 -36.91 -8.33 -18.70
C LEU A 347 -36.13 -9.33 -17.86
N GLN A 348 -35.49 -10.31 -18.51
CA GLN A 348 -34.66 -11.33 -17.82
C GLN A 348 -33.46 -10.69 -17.16
N SER A 349 -32.77 -9.80 -17.84
CA SER A 349 -31.61 -9.08 -17.28
C SER A 349 -31.98 -8.29 -16.04
N LYS A 350 -33.07 -7.53 -16.09
CA LYS A 350 -33.56 -6.76 -14.95
C LYS A 350 -33.91 -7.68 -13.78
N GLN A 351 -34.70 -8.73 -14.03
CA GLN A 351 -35.12 -9.67 -12.98
C GLN A 351 -33.90 -10.35 -12.31
N LEU A 352 -32.93 -10.79 -13.11
CA LEU A 352 -31.72 -11.43 -12.60
C LEU A 352 -30.90 -10.50 -11.73
N LEU A 353 -30.74 -9.23 -12.15
CA LEU A 353 -30.00 -8.21 -11.41
C LEU A 353 -30.75 -7.80 -10.13
N ASP A 354 -32.08 -7.63 -10.18
CA ASP A 354 -32.89 -7.28 -9.01
C ASP A 354 -32.81 -8.37 -7.93
N ASN A 355 -32.84 -9.66 -8.32
CA ASN A 355 -32.69 -10.77 -7.38
C ASN A 355 -31.27 -10.86 -6.83
N ASN A 356 -30.25 -10.70 -7.66
CA ASN A 356 -28.86 -10.74 -7.23
C ASN A 356 -28.53 -9.62 -6.21
N ILE A 357 -29.12 -8.42 -6.39
CA ILE A 357 -28.90 -7.32 -5.45
C ILE A 357 -29.53 -7.59 -4.08
N LEU A 358 -30.67 -8.26 -4.01
CA LEU A 358 -31.29 -8.63 -2.74
C LEU A 358 -30.36 -9.54 -1.92
N GLU A 359 -29.73 -10.51 -2.56
CA GLU A 359 -28.74 -11.38 -1.92
C GLU A 359 -27.50 -10.61 -1.49
N TYR A 360 -26.98 -9.73 -2.34
CA TYR A 360 -25.85 -8.87 -2.02
C TYR A 360 -26.14 -7.95 -0.83
N MET A 361 -27.32 -7.33 -0.77
CA MET A 361 -27.72 -6.47 0.34
C MET A 361 -27.93 -7.27 1.62
N SER A 362 -28.48 -8.48 1.54
CA SER A 362 -28.62 -9.37 2.67
C SER A 362 -27.24 -9.73 3.24
N PHE A 363 -26.33 -10.14 2.37
CA PHE A 363 -24.96 -10.46 2.74
C PHE A 363 -24.24 -9.25 3.36
N SER A 364 -24.32 -8.08 2.71
CA SER A 364 -23.68 -6.85 3.23
C SER A 364 -24.23 -6.48 4.61
N GLY A 365 -25.53 -6.64 4.85
CA GLY A 365 -26.15 -6.38 6.15
C GLY A 365 -25.71 -7.33 7.25
N ASP A 366 -25.20 -8.52 6.93
CA ASP A 366 -24.67 -9.47 7.93
C ASP A 366 -23.29 -9.04 8.46
N TYR A 367 -22.53 -8.24 7.68
CA TYR A 367 -21.16 -7.86 8.02
C TYR A 367 -20.97 -6.37 8.28
N LEU A 368 -21.81 -5.51 7.70
CA LEU A 368 -21.62 -4.06 7.77
C LEU A 368 -22.45 -3.41 8.86
N CYS A 369 -21.92 -2.33 9.44
CA CYS A 369 -22.52 -1.63 10.58
C CYS A 369 -23.20 -0.32 10.19
N GLU A 370 -23.19 0.08 8.91
CA GLU A 370 -23.76 1.35 8.48
C GLU A 370 -25.15 1.20 7.83
N PRO A 371 -26.16 1.99 8.27
CA PRO A 371 -27.53 1.91 7.76
C PRO A 371 -27.67 2.19 6.25
N LYS A 372 -26.71 2.90 5.62
CA LYS A 372 -26.77 3.16 4.17
C LYS A 372 -26.82 1.89 3.33
N TRP A 373 -26.26 0.79 3.84
CA TRP A 373 -26.22 -0.51 3.15
C TRP A 373 -27.56 -1.26 3.13
N THR A 374 -28.60 -0.73 3.79
CA THR A 374 -29.97 -1.26 3.74
C THR A 374 -30.85 -0.57 2.69
N LYS A 375 -30.34 0.44 1.97
CA LYS A 375 -31.10 1.17 0.95
C LYS A 375 -31.20 0.36 -0.34
N ASN A 376 -32.41 0.29 -0.89
CA ASN A 376 -32.68 -0.38 -2.16
C ASN A 376 -31.79 0.17 -3.29
N GLY A 377 -31.41 -0.72 -4.22
CA GLY A 377 -30.72 -0.33 -5.45
C GLY A 377 -31.64 0.41 -6.43
N SER A 378 -31.03 1.05 -7.42
CA SER A 378 -31.73 1.66 -8.55
C SER A 378 -30.89 1.54 -9.82
N PHE A 379 -31.56 1.45 -10.97
CA PHE A 379 -30.88 1.50 -12.26
C PHE A 379 -30.53 2.94 -12.62
N LYS A 380 -29.29 3.14 -13.03
CA LYS A 380 -28.75 4.38 -13.55
C LYS A 380 -28.73 4.28 -15.06
N ASP A 381 -29.47 5.14 -15.75
CA ASP A 381 -29.45 5.22 -17.20
C ASP A 381 -28.19 5.97 -17.66
N MET A 382 -27.33 5.27 -18.40
CA MET A 382 -26.13 5.80 -19.02
C MET A 382 -26.13 5.59 -20.53
N SER A 383 -27.34 5.50 -21.12
CA SER A 383 -27.53 5.26 -22.56
C SER A 383 -26.92 6.38 -23.40
N THR A 384 -26.46 6.01 -24.56
CA THR A 384 -25.92 6.89 -25.60
C THR A 384 -26.85 6.89 -26.83
N ASP A 385 -26.45 7.58 -27.90
CA ASP A 385 -27.19 7.55 -29.17
C ASP A 385 -27.16 6.15 -29.80
N ASN A 386 -26.14 5.35 -29.53
CA ASN A 386 -25.92 4.04 -30.15
C ASN A 386 -26.32 2.87 -29.26
N GLU A 387 -26.12 2.97 -27.94
CA GLU A 387 -26.37 1.89 -26.99
C GLU A 387 -27.30 2.33 -25.85
N ASN A 388 -28.11 1.38 -25.38
CA ASN A 388 -28.85 1.50 -24.14
C ASN A 388 -28.05 0.83 -23.03
N VAL A 389 -27.71 1.59 -21.97
CA VAL A 389 -26.87 1.15 -20.87
C VAL A 389 -27.56 1.44 -19.54
N TYR A 390 -27.84 0.39 -18.79
CA TYR A 390 -28.44 0.48 -17.46
C TYR A 390 -27.54 -0.18 -16.44
N LEU A 391 -26.93 0.62 -15.58
CA LEU A 391 -26.05 0.13 -14.51
C LEU A 391 -26.80 0.14 -13.19
N LEU A 392 -26.67 -0.93 -12.43
CA LEU A 392 -27.33 -1.10 -11.14
C LEU A 392 -26.48 -0.45 -10.03
N ASP A 393 -27.01 0.65 -9.49
CA ASP A 393 -26.44 1.37 -8.35
C ASP A 393 -27.06 0.80 -7.07
N ALA A 394 -26.29 0.08 -6.30
CA ALA A 394 -26.76 -0.59 -5.10
C ALA A 394 -25.72 -0.69 -4.00
N PRO A 395 -26.03 -0.21 -2.78
CA PRO A 395 -27.27 0.49 -2.44
C PRO A 395 -27.37 1.83 -3.18
N LYS A 396 -28.58 2.35 -3.32
CA LYS A 396 -28.85 3.57 -4.10
C LYS A 396 -27.91 4.73 -3.72
N ASN A 397 -27.31 5.38 -4.74
CA ASN A 397 -26.29 6.43 -4.62
C ASN A 397 -24.97 5.96 -3.97
N SER A 398 -24.58 4.75 -4.23
CA SER A 398 -23.36 4.14 -3.71
C SER A 398 -22.43 3.71 -4.85
N VAL A 399 -22.50 2.45 -5.22
CA VAL A 399 -21.57 1.86 -6.19
C VAL A 399 -22.31 0.98 -7.20
N ILE A 400 -21.75 0.84 -8.39
CA ILE A 400 -22.29 -0.04 -9.43
C ILE A 400 -21.97 -1.50 -9.08
N THR A 401 -23.01 -2.33 -9.01
CA THR A 401 -22.91 -3.75 -8.67
C THR A 401 -23.25 -4.68 -9.83
N GLY A 402 -23.56 -4.14 -10.99
CA GLY A 402 -23.88 -4.87 -12.20
C GLY A 402 -24.53 -3.98 -13.23
N GLY A 403 -25.03 -4.57 -14.31
CA GLY A 403 -25.75 -3.84 -15.33
C GLY A 403 -26.09 -4.68 -16.55
N PHE A 404 -26.83 -4.07 -17.46
CA PHE A 404 -27.06 -4.63 -18.78
C PHE A 404 -26.93 -3.57 -19.86
N VAL A 405 -26.46 -4.02 -21.03
CA VAL A 405 -26.24 -3.19 -22.20
C VAL A 405 -26.79 -3.87 -23.44
N TYR A 406 -27.42 -3.08 -24.31
CA TYR A 406 -27.92 -3.56 -25.59
C TYR A 406 -27.88 -2.43 -26.63
N PRO A 407 -27.61 -2.74 -27.91
CA PRO A 407 -27.56 -1.75 -28.96
C PRO A 407 -28.98 -1.24 -29.29
N LYS A 408 -29.08 -0.10 -29.97
CA LYS A 408 -30.31 0.35 -30.55
C LYS A 408 -30.82 -0.67 -31.58
N LEU A 409 -32.14 -0.65 -31.88
CA LEU A 409 -32.74 -1.58 -32.84
C LEU A 409 -31.99 -1.58 -34.18
N TYR A 410 -31.80 -2.80 -34.73
CA TYR A 410 -31.09 -3.05 -35.99
C TYR A 410 -29.62 -2.65 -36.00
N SER A 411 -28.96 -2.59 -34.83
CA SER A 411 -27.53 -2.29 -34.74
C SER A 411 -26.78 -3.35 -33.95
N GLU A 412 -25.44 -3.33 -34.10
CA GLU A 412 -24.51 -4.13 -33.32
C GLU A 412 -23.94 -3.28 -32.17
N LEU A 413 -23.63 -3.95 -31.05
CA LEU A 413 -22.96 -3.32 -29.94
C LEU A 413 -21.55 -2.88 -30.39
N SER A 414 -21.25 -1.59 -30.26
CA SER A 414 -19.96 -1.05 -30.68
C SER A 414 -18.85 -1.39 -29.67
N SER A 415 -17.64 -1.62 -30.17
CA SER A 415 -16.46 -1.87 -29.30
C SER A 415 -16.17 -0.69 -28.38
N ALA A 416 -16.37 0.54 -28.86
CA ALA A 416 -16.14 1.76 -28.07
C ALA A 416 -17.20 1.92 -26.96
N GLY A 417 -18.50 1.74 -27.30
CA GLY A 417 -19.59 1.80 -26.33
C GLY A 417 -19.43 0.72 -25.25
N PHE A 418 -19.10 -0.50 -25.66
CA PHE A 418 -18.87 -1.60 -24.72
C PHE A 418 -17.63 -1.37 -23.83
N SER A 419 -16.54 -0.79 -24.38
CA SER A 419 -15.36 -0.41 -23.58
C SER A 419 -15.73 0.58 -22.47
N ASN A 420 -16.56 1.59 -22.77
CA ASN A 420 -17.01 2.57 -21.77
C ASN A 420 -17.83 1.91 -20.65
N VAL A 421 -18.63 0.90 -20.97
CA VAL A 421 -19.39 0.14 -19.96
C VAL A 421 -18.45 -0.68 -19.08
N LEU A 422 -17.48 -1.38 -19.68
CA LEU A 422 -16.45 -2.13 -18.94
C LEU A 422 -15.63 -1.20 -18.05
N ASP A 423 -15.19 -0.06 -18.57
CA ASP A 423 -14.46 0.95 -17.82
C ASP A 423 -15.25 1.42 -16.60
N SER A 424 -16.51 1.74 -16.78
CA SER A 424 -17.41 2.15 -15.70
C SER A 424 -17.57 1.04 -14.66
N LEU A 425 -17.77 -0.20 -15.10
CA LEU A 425 -17.92 -1.35 -14.21
C LEU A 425 -16.67 -1.59 -13.36
N PHE A 426 -15.49 -1.65 -13.97
CA PHE A 426 -14.24 -1.93 -13.25
C PHE A 426 -13.76 -0.76 -12.37
N MET A 427 -13.98 0.48 -12.81
CA MET A 427 -13.74 1.65 -11.94
C MET A 427 -14.63 1.61 -10.69
N GLN A 428 -15.91 1.27 -10.87
CA GLN A 428 -16.87 1.19 -9.77
C GLN A 428 -16.61 -0.04 -8.87
N LEU A 429 -16.12 -1.14 -9.42
CA LEU A 429 -15.70 -2.29 -8.62
C LEU A 429 -14.56 -1.91 -7.66
N ASN A 430 -13.55 -1.19 -8.16
CA ASN A 430 -12.46 -0.67 -7.33
C ASN A 430 -12.97 0.36 -6.30
N ALA A 431 -13.90 1.24 -6.69
CA ALA A 431 -14.54 2.19 -5.78
C ALA A 431 -15.32 1.49 -4.67
N ARG A 432 -16.06 0.42 -5.00
CA ARG A 432 -16.79 -0.42 -4.04
C ARG A 432 -15.85 -1.05 -3.02
N ASN A 433 -14.74 -1.62 -3.46
CA ASN A 433 -13.77 -2.24 -2.58
C ASN A 433 -13.15 -1.21 -1.62
N ASN A 434 -12.79 -0.04 -2.11
CA ASN A 434 -12.29 1.06 -1.30
C ASN A 434 -13.35 1.56 -0.31
N GLU A 435 -14.60 1.68 -0.73
CA GLU A 435 -15.72 2.08 0.12
C GLU A 435 -15.95 1.06 1.23
N LEU A 436 -15.94 -0.24 0.92
CA LEU A 436 -16.08 -1.31 1.90
C LEU A 436 -14.98 -1.23 2.97
N VAL A 437 -13.72 -1.03 2.57
CA VAL A 437 -12.60 -0.83 3.49
C VAL A 437 -12.81 0.39 4.37
N ASN A 438 -13.22 1.52 3.78
CA ASN A 438 -13.43 2.77 4.49
C ASN A 438 -14.60 2.68 5.48
N VAL A 439 -15.71 2.07 5.06
CA VAL A 439 -16.89 1.86 5.93
C VAL A 439 -16.54 0.97 7.10
N THR A 440 -15.85 -0.15 6.85
CA THR A 440 -15.45 -1.06 7.92
C THR A 440 -14.52 -0.38 8.93
N ARG A 441 -13.50 0.36 8.46
CA ARG A 441 -12.59 1.12 9.33
C ARG A 441 -13.30 2.25 10.08
N SER A 442 -14.21 2.96 9.41
CA SER A 442 -14.99 4.03 10.04
C SER A 442 -15.93 3.48 11.11
N ALA A 443 -16.60 2.36 10.85
CA ALA A 443 -17.45 1.70 11.81
C ALA A 443 -16.68 1.20 13.03
N GLU A 444 -15.51 0.61 12.84
CA GLU A 444 -14.61 0.18 13.89
C GLU A 444 -14.21 1.35 14.81
N ASN A 445 -13.96 2.53 14.23
CA ASN A 445 -13.58 3.72 14.99
C ASN A 445 -14.78 4.46 15.63
N LYS A 446 -15.94 4.49 14.96
CA LYS A 446 -17.09 5.33 15.35
C LYS A 446 -18.07 4.63 16.28
N TYR A 447 -18.39 3.39 16.00
CA TYR A 447 -19.43 2.67 16.74
C TYR A 447 -18.87 1.82 17.88
N GLY A 448 -17.56 1.76 17.97
CA GLY A 448 -16.84 1.03 18.98
C GLY A 448 -17.04 -0.48 18.90
N VAL A 449 -16.24 -1.16 19.64
CA VAL A 449 -16.31 -2.61 19.78
C VAL A 449 -17.28 -2.93 20.90
N LEU A 450 -18.35 -3.65 20.61
CA LEU A 450 -19.36 -4.02 21.60
C LEU A 450 -18.80 -4.91 22.70
N ARG A 451 -17.94 -5.85 22.31
CA ARG A 451 -17.26 -6.78 23.19
C ARG A 451 -15.79 -6.87 22.78
N ALA A 452 -14.99 -6.05 23.41
CA ALA A 452 -13.54 -6.09 23.20
C ALA A 452 -12.88 -6.95 24.28
N VAL A 453 -12.07 -7.89 23.85
CA VAL A 453 -11.22 -8.67 24.76
C VAL A 453 -9.79 -8.17 24.57
N PRO A 454 -9.13 -7.67 25.62
CA PRO A 454 -7.76 -7.22 25.50
C PRO A 454 -6.82 -8.40 25.24
N THR A 455 -5.70 -8.10 24.59
CA THR A 455 -4.63 -9.09 24.40
C THR A 455 -4.00 -9.49 25.75
N GLN A 456 -3.45 -10.69 25.82
CA GLN A 456 -2.83 -11.17 27.08
C GLN A 456 -1.68 -10.28 27.53
N GLU A 457 -0.93 -9.67 26.61
CA GLU A 457 0.11 -8.70 26.94
C GLU A 457 -0.43 -7.48 27.65
N VAL A 458 -1.57 -6.97 27.22
CA VAL A 458 -2.23 -5.81 27.87
C VAL A 458 -2.79 -6.21 29.23
N VAL A 459 -3.38 -7.38 29.36
CA VAL A 459 -3.86 -7.91 30.67
C VAL A 459 -2.69 -7.97 31.64
N ASN A 460 -1.58 -8.57 31.26
CA ASN A 460 -0.40 -8.69 32.12
C ASN A 460 0.19 -7.31 32.51
N LEU A 461 0.12 -6.34 31.63
CA LEU A 461 0.55 -4.96 31.92
C LEU A 461 -0.39 -4.27 32.91
N CYS A 462 -1.70 -4.43 32.76
CA CYS A 462 -2.71 -3.88 33.66
C CYS A 462 -2.59 -4.50 35.03
N ASP A 463 -2.43 -5.82 35.12
CA ASP A 463 -2.26 -6.54 36.38
C ASP A 463 -0.98 -6.08 37.11
N SER A 464 0.12 -5.91 36.41
CA SER A 464 1.40 -5.44 36.96
C SER A 464 1.31 -4.02 37.52
N ALA A 465 0.39 -3.20 37.00
CA ALA A 465 0.18 -1.81 37.39
C ALA A 465 -1.06 -1.61 38.32
N ALA A 466 -1.75 -2.69 38.69
CA ALA A 466 -3.00 -2.67 39.44
C ALA A 466 -4.09 -1.76 38.82
N ILE A 467 -4.22 -1.80 37.51
CA ILE A 467 -5.19 -1.02 36.74
C ILE A 467 -6.25 -1.96 36.17
N SER A 468 -7.52 -1.56 36.30
CA SER A 468 -8.60 -2.32 35.66
C SER A 468 -8.58 -2.16 34.15
N VAL A 469 -8.70 -3.27 33.43
CA VAL A 469 -8.84 -3.28 31.98
C VAL A 469 -10.07 -2.50 31.52
N THR A 470 -11.11 -2.43 32.33
CA THR A 470 -12.34 -1.67 32.05
C THR A 470 -12.12 -0.15 32.03
N ASP A 471 -11.06 0.34 32.66
CA ASP A 471 -10.71 1.76 32.69
C ASP A 471 -9.94 2.21 31.42
N ILE A 472 -9.59 1.28 30.52
CA ILE A 472 -8.89 1.58 29.30
C ILE A 472 -9.91 2.03 28.24
N GLU A 473 -9.85 3.28 27.84
CA GLU A 473 -10.66 3.80 26.75
C GLU A 473 -10.31 3.14 25.42
N LYS A 474 -11.35 2.69 24.69
CA LYS A 474 -11.23 1.84 23.50
C LYS A 474 -10.60 2.49 22.28
N ASN A 475 -10.51 3.83 22.25
CA ASN A 475 -10.36 4.56 20.99
C ASN A 475 -8.94 5.01 20.64
N ASN A 476 -7.93 4.90 21.50
CA ASN A 476 -6.72 5.71 21.32
C ASN A 476 -5.43 4.95 21.05
N ILE A 477 -5.43 3.59 20.81
CA ILE A 477 -4.16 2.93 21.09
C ILE A 477 -3.69 1.92 20.08
N ASN A 478 -4.42 1.71 19.02
CA ASN A 478 -3.91 0.80 18.00
C ASN A 478 -2.57 1.36 17.49
N ASP A 479 -1.49 0.62 17.61
CA ASP A 479 -0.16 0.91 17.07
C ASP A 479 0.80 1.79 17.88
N LEU A 480 0.45 2.20 19.10
CA LEU A 480 1.33 3.03 19.93
C LEU A 480 2.15 2.27 20.96
N LEU A 481 1.78 1.03 21.22
CA LEU A 481 2.53 0.14 22.11
C LEU A 481 3.44 -0.78 21.28
N PHE A 482 4.73 -0.78 21.60
CA PHE A 482 5.72 -1.59 20.89
C PHE A 482 6.35 -2.63 21.81
N LYS A 483 6.54 -3.83 21.25
CA LYS A 483 7.36 -4.88 21.84
C LYS A 483 8.59 -5.11 20.94
N LYS A 484 9.78 -5.05 21.52
CA LYS A 484 11.01 -5.40 20.83
C LYS A 484 11.06 -6.91 20.64
N MET A 485 11.14 -7.36 19.40
CA MET A 485 11.27 -8.77 19.04
C MET A 485 12.48 -9.00 18.13
N TRP A 486 12.99 -10.22 18.15
CA TRP A 486 14.15 -10.62 17.37
C TRP A 486 13.75 -11.55 16.25
N PHE A 487 14.08 -11.18 15.03
CA PHE A 487 13.76 -11.92 13.83
C PHE A 487 15.04 -12.40 13.14
N THR A 488 15.00 -13.57 12.54
CA THR A 488 16.04 -14.04 11.64
C THR A 488 15.91 -13.39 10.26
N PRO A 489 16.98 -13.26 9.46
CA PRO A 489 16.89 -12.77 8.08
C PRO A 489 15.88 -13.56 7.23
N GLN A 490 15.76 -14.88 7.42
CA GLN A 490 14.77 -15.70 6.71
C GLN A 490 13.33 -15.32 7.05
N GLN A 491 13.04 -15.02 8.32
CA GLN A 491 11.71 -14.54 8.70
C GLN A 491 11.42 -13.16 8.10
N LEU A 492 12.42 -12.29 7.99
CA LEU A 492 12.26 -10.96 7.43
C LEU A 492 12.22 -10.94 5.91
N SER A 493 12.80 -11.92 5.22
CA SER A 493 12.81 -12.00 3.75
C SER A 493 11.40 -12.13 3.12
N THR A 494 10.41 -12.44 3.92
CA THR A 494 9.00 -12.51 3.50
C THR A 494 8.32 -11.14 3.47
N TYR A 495 8.94 -10.09 4.01
CA TYR A 495 8.41 -8.74 4.06
C TYR A 495 9.11 -7.84 3.05
N ASP A 496 8.41 -6.84 2.54
CA ASP A 496 9.03 -5.81 1.72
C ASP A 496 9.92 -4.93 2.59
N GLU A 497 11.21 -5.09 2.41
CA GLU A 497 12.24 -4.32 3.07
C GLU A 497 12.51 -3.02 2.33
N GLY A 498 12.63 -1.90 3.04
CA GLY A 498 12.88 -0.62 2.41
C GLY A 498 13.12 0.53 3.39
N TYR A 499 13.07 1.73 2.85
CA TYR A 499 13.28 2.96 3.60
C TYR A 499 12.07 3.87 3.55
N LEU A 500 11.81 4.54 4.65
CA LEU A 500 10.71 5.50 4.80
C LEU A 500 11.27 6.92 4.81
N PHE A 501 10.90 7.74 3.83
CA PHE A 501 11.36 9.11 3.67
C PHE A 501 10.21 10.10 3.77
N ASP A 502 10.45 11.27 4.36
CA ASP A 502 9.59 12.42 4.10
C ASP A 502 9.97 13.11 2.77
N LYS A 503 9.23 14.14 2.39
CA LYS A 503 9.43 14.83 1.11
C LYS A 503 10.83 15.47 1.00
N ASP A 504 11.31 16.06 2.07
CA ASP A 504 12.61 16.75 2.07
C ASP A 504 13.76 15.75 2.07
N GLU A 505 13.58 14.63 2.77
CA GLU A 505 14.57 13.56 2.81
C GLU A 505 14.73 12.86 1.46
N ILE A 506 13.61 12.61 0.74
CA ILE A 506 13.71 12.00 -0.59
C ILE A 506 14.34 12.96 -1.59
N GLN A 507 14.05 14.26 -1.50
CA GLN A 507 14.72 15.24 -2.35
C GLN A 507 16.24 15.25 -2.09
N ASN A 508 16.65 15.27 -0.83
CA ASN A 508 18.06 15.19 -0.45
C ASN A 508 18.74 13.89 -0.90
N LEU A 509 17.99 12.78 -0.87
CA LEU A 509 18.45 11.49 -1.39
C LEU A 509 18.73 11.57 -2.90
N LEU A 510 17.76 12.08 -3.67
CA LEU A 510 17.88 12.23 -5.12
C LEU A 510 19.03 13.17 -5.51
N ASP A 511 19.18 14.29 -4.82
CA ASP A 511 20.29 15.22 -5.02
C ASP A 511 21.63 14.57 -4.68
N GLY A 512 21.68 13.75 -3.64
CA GLY A 512 22.85 12.97 -3.28
C GLY A 512 23.26 11.97 -4.36
N TYR A 513 22.28 11.28 -4.94
CA TYR A 513 22.52 10.37 -6.07
C TYR A 513 23.02 11.11 -7.32
N ARG A 514 22.44 12.27 -7.63
CA ARG A 514 22.88 13.10 -8.77
C ARG A 514 24.29 13.62 -8.60
N ASP A 515 24.66 14.00 -7.39
CA ASP A 515 26.01 14.43 -7.07
C ASP A 515 27.06 13.30 -7.30
N LEU A 516 26.68 12.07 -7.00
CA LEU A 516 27.55 10.90 -7.20
C LEU A 516 27.56 10.43 -8.66
N MET A 517 26.40 10.46 -9.30
CA MET A 517 26.15 9.95 -10.64
C MET A 517 25.69 11.09 -11.57
N PRO A 518 26.60 11.96 -12.01
CA PRO A 518 26.23 12.99 -12.98
C PRO A 518 25.77 12.32 -14.28
N TYR A 519 24.86 13.00 -14.97
CA TYR A 519 24.40 12.54 -16.26
C TYR A 519 25.59 12.43 -17.23
N ILE A 520 25.91 11.22 -17.61
CA ILE A 520 26.91 10.90 -18.63
C ILE A 520 26.16 10.20 -19.76
N ASN A 521 25.98 10.88 -20.87
CA ASN A 521 25.28 10.36 -22.03
C ASN A 521 26.24 9.47 -22.83
N ALA A 522 26.39 8.21 -22.43
CA ALA A 522 27.27 7.30 -23.14
C ALA A 522 26.70 5.89 -23.18
N ASP A 523 26.67 5.31 -24.35
CA ASP A 523 26.39 3.88 -24.53
C ASP A 523 27.48 3.00 -23.90
N SER A 524 28.69 3.55 -23.78
CA SER A 524 29.82 2.99 -23.04
C SER A 524 30.61 4.09 -22.33
N LEU A 525 31.05 3.83 -21.08
CA LEU A 525 31.86 4.78 -20.31
C LEU A 525 33.31 4.78 -20.79
N GLY A 526 33.73 5.82 -21.51
CA GLY A 526 35.10 6.01 -21.96
C GLY A 526 36.05 6.42 -20.79
N ASN A 527 37.35 6.60 -21.12
CA ASN A 527 38.36 7.03 -20.14
C ASN A 527 38.08 8.43 -19.57
N GLN A 528 37.45 9.32 -20.33
CA GLN A 528 37.10 10.67 -19.87
C GLN A 528 35.96 10.64 -18.86
N GLU A 529 34.90 9.88 -19.14
CA GLU A 529 33.75 9.69 -18.26
C GLU A 529 34.16 9.05 -16.93
N LEU A 530 35.01 8.02 -16.98
CA LEU A 530 35.57 7.39 -15.78
C LEU A 530 36.44 8.35 -14.96
N ALA A 531 37.18 9.26 -15.62
CA ALA A 531 37.93 10.29 -14.92
C ALA A 531 37.01 11.32 -14.23
N VAL A 532 35.90 11.71 -14.87
CA VAL A 532 34.88 12.57 -14.29
C VAL A 532 34.25 11.90 -13.08
N LEU A 533 33.81 10.65 -13.18
CA LEU A 533 33.25 9.88 -12.07
C LEU A 533 34.23 9.77 -10.90
N ARG A 534 35.49 9.41 -11.17
CA ARG A 534 36.53 9.34 -10.14
C ARG A 534 36.71 10.68 -9.41
N ASN A 535 36.71 11.79 -10.14
CA ASN A 535 36.84 13.12 -9.56
C ASN A 535 35.61 13.51 -8.72
N ASN A 536 34.42 13.13 -9.17
CA ASN A 536 33.19 13.31 -8.39
C ASN A 536 33.25 12.55 -7.06
N PHE A 537 33.57 11.27 -7.09
CA PHE A 537 33.70 10.48 -5.87
C PHE A 537 34.76 11.02 -4.92
N LYS A 538 35.88 11.56 -5.44
CA LYS A 538 36.89 12.27 -4.65
C LYS A 538 36.31 13.53 -3.98
N ARG A 539 35.56 14.34 -4.76
CA ARG A 539 34.92 15.55 -4.25
C ARG A 539 33.90 15.22 -3.18
N GLN A 540 33.04 14.22 -3.40
CA GLN A 540 32.04 13.79 -2.43
C GLN A 540 32.68 13.20 -1.16
N SER A 541 33.77 12.43 -1.29
CA SER A 541 34.52 11.95 -0.12
C SER A 541 35.05 13.11 0.76
N LYS A 542 35.51 14.20 0.14
CA LYS A 542 35.94 15.39 0.87
C LYS A 542 34.76 16.10 1.55
N LEU A 543 33.67 16.25 0.83
CA LEU A 543 32.44 16.88 1.34
C LEU A 543 31.89 16.12 2.56
N VAL A 544 31.77 14.81 2.45
CA VAL A 544 31.30 13.95 3.56
C VAL A 544 32.23 14.07 4.78
N ASN A 545 33.55 14.06 4.57
CA ASN A 545 34.49 14.26 5.68
C ASN A 545 34.36 15.63 6.34
N MET A 546 34.09 16.68 5.58
CA MET A 546 33.84 18.03 6.11
C MET A 546 32.55 18.07 6.94
N LEU A 547 31.47 17.49 6.42
CA LEU A 547 30.16 17.49 7.07
C LEU A 547 30.14 16.63 8.34
N SER A 548 30.87 15.51 8.34
CA SER A 548 30.89 14.59 9.48
C SER A 548 31.99 14.89 10.51
N TYR A 549 32.82 15.90 10.28
CA TYR A 549 33.99 16.22 11.08
C TYR A 549 34.95 15.02 11.31
N ARG A 550 34.91 14.01 10.43
CA ARG A 550 35.69 12.78 10.49
C ARG A 550 36.44 12.56 9.17
N LYS A 551 37.68 12.17 9.23
CA LYS A 551 38.45 11.69 8.07
C LYS A 551 38.11 10.21 7.78
N ALA A 552 36.84 9.90 7.62
CA ALA A 552 36.39 8.51 7.43
C ALA A 552 36.61 8.00 6.00
N LEU A 553 36.66 8.90 5.03
CA LEU A 553 36.74 8.58 3.61
C LEU A 553 38.03 9.10 2.97
N SER A 554 38.58 8.30 2.09
CA SER A 554 39.76 8.62 1.29
C SER A 554 39.62 8.05 -0.13
N THR A 555 40.56 8.35 -1.01
CA THR A 555 40.64 7.73 -2.33
C THR A 555 40.86 6.19 -2.27
N LYS A 556 41.25 5.66 -1.13
CA LYS A 556 41.39 4.22 -0.86
C LYS A 556 40.08 3.58 -0.41
N SER A 557 39.04 4.38 -0.08
CA SER A 557 37.73 3.88 0.30
C SER A 557 37.02 3.25 -0.89
N SER A 558 36.19 2.23 -0.64
CA SER A 558 35.32 1.65 -1.67
C SER A 558 34.28 2.68 -2.14
N ILE A 559 33.82 2.53 -3.35
CA ILE A 559 32.76 3.38 -3.91
C ILE A 559 31.49 3.21 -3.09
N SER A 560 31.11 1.98 -2.77
CA SER A 560 29.96 1.67 -1.91
C SER A 560 30.03 2.39 -0.56
N LYS A 561 31.21 2.51 0.05
CA LYS A 561 31.39 3.25 1.29
C LYS A 561 31.17 4.76 1.11
N VAL A 562 31.68 5.37 0.03
CA VAL A 562 31.44 6.79 -0.26
C VAL A 562 29.97 7.04 -0.53
N TYR A 563 29.37 6.16 -1.30
CA TYR A 563 27.97 6.17 -1.65
C TYR A 563 27.09 6.13 -0.37
N TYR A 564 27.31 5.11 0.48
CA TYR A 564 26.60 4.96 1.75
C TYR A 564 26.69 6.20 2.65
N HIS A 565 27.86 6.77 2.79
CA HIS A 565 28.04 7.97 3.62
C HIS A 565 27.47 9.25 2.97
N ARG A 566 27.25 9.27 1.65
CA ARG A 566 26.67 10.45 0.98
C ARG A 566 25.15 10.42 0.96
N VAL A 567 24.57 9.27 0.70
CA VAL A 567 23.10 9.11 0.57
C VAL A 567 22.45 8.42 1.77
N SER A 568 23.25 7.89 2.68
CA SER A 568 22.82 7.26 3.94
C SER A 568 21.95 5.99 3.77
N VAL A 569 21.93 5.43 2.57
CA VAL A 569 21.28 4.14 2.26
C VAL A 569 22.30 3.20 1.66
N PRO A 570 22.16 1.87 1.81
CA PRO A 570 23.04 0.92 1.14
C PRO A 570 22.96 1.10 -0.38
N SER A 571 24.07 0.86 -1.05
CA SER A 571 24.10 0.81 -2.51
C SER A 571 23.47 -0.49 -3.02
N SER A 572 22.97 -0.47 -4.25
CA SER A 572 22.57 -1.71 -4.91
C SER A 572 23.75 -2.67 -5.05
N ASP A 573 23.48 -3.97 -5.17
CA ASP A 573 24.51 -5.01 -5.33
C ASP A 573 25.42 -4.76 -6.55
N ALA A 574 24.95 -3.99 -7.53
CA ALA A 574 25.71 -3.58 -8.70
C ALA A 574 27.03 -2.86 -8.35
N LEU A 575 27.08 -2.12 -7.23
CA LEU A 575 28.31 -1.44 -6.78
C LEU A 575 29.31 -2.32 -6.03
N ASN A 576 28.96 -3.53 -5.67
CA ASN A 576 29.87 -4.44 -4.97
C ASN A 576 31.06 -4.89 -5.84
N TYR A 577 30.96 -4.73 -7.16
CA TYR A 577 32.01 -5.07 -8.11
C TYR A 577 33.15 -4.06 -8.17
N ILE A 578 33.02 -2.84 -7.58
CA ILE A 578 33.96 -1.78 -7.78
C ILE A 578 34.64 -1.37 -6.48
N VAL A 579 35.91 -1.64 -6.43
CA VAL A 579 36.66 -1.78 -5.21
C VAL A 579 37.01 -0.45 -4.54
N ARG A 580 37.59 0.53 -5.22
CA ARG A 580 38.10 1.78 -4.59
C ARG A 580 37.98 2.98 -5.52
N VAL A 581 37.78 4.17 -4.94
CA VAL A 581 37.70 5.44 -5.70
C VAL A 581 38.93 5.68 -6.57
N LYS A 582 40.12 5.36 -6.11
CA LYS A 582 41.37 5.52 -6.89
C LYS A 582 41.47 4.57 -8.08
N ASP A 583 40.78 3.44 -8.03
CA ASP A 583 40.85 2.35 -8.99
C ASP A 583 39.81 2.46 -10.13
N ILE A 584 38.99 3.53 -10.12
CA ILE A 584 38.06 3.83 -11.22
C ILE A 584 38.87 4.18 -12.48
N SER A 585 39.12 3.19 -13.32
CA SER A 585 39.83 3.30 -14.60
C SER A 585 39.63 2.05 -15.44
N ARG A 586 39.74 2.16 -16.76
CA ARG A 586 39.61 1.00 -17.68
C ARG A 586 40.61 -0.12 -17.41
N LYS A 587 41.76 0.19 -16.85
CA LYS A 587 42.77 -0.83 -16.50
C LYS A 587 42.36 -1.76 -15.36
N LYS A 588 41.41 -1.33 -14.52
CA LYS A 588 41.04 -2.07 -13.29
C LYS A 588 39.56 -2.42 -13.19
N CYS A 589 38.75 -1.87 -14.06
CA CYS A 589 37.32 -2.17 -14.14
C CYS A 589 37.05 -2.94 -15.43
N ASN A 590 36.40 -4.08 -15.33
CA ASN A 590 35.92 -4.80 -16.49
C ASN A 590 34.85 -3.92 -17.17
N GLU A 591 35.08 -3.62 -18.47
CA GLU A 591 34.31 -2.64 -19.21
C GLU A 591 32.80 -2.97 -19.22
N SER A 592 32.46 -4.21 -19.51
CA SER A 592 31.06 -4.64 -19.62
C SER A 592 30.34 -4.65 -18.26
N GLU A 593 30.96 -5.12 -17.22
CA GLU A 593 30.36 -5.20 -15.88
C GLU A 593 30.15 -3.81 -15.27
N TRP A 594 31.13 -2.92 -15.46
CA TRP A 594 31.03 -1.55 -15.00
C TRP A 594 29.93 -0.77 -15.71
N ASP A 595 29.91 -0.84 -17.04
CA ASP A 595 28.93 -0.14 -17.86
C ASP A 595 27.52 -0.64 -17.53
N GLN A 596 27.35 -1.95 -17.33
CA GLN A 596 26.08 -2.52 -16.94
C GLN A 596 25.62 -2.04 -15.55
N ALA A 597 26.52 -2.10 -14.55
CA ALA A 597 26.23 -1.65 -13.20
C ALA A 597 25.83 -0.15 -13.15
N TYR A 598 26.58 0.69 -13.87
CA TYR A 598 26.27 2.11 -13.96
C TYR A 598 24.94 2.39 -14.64
N LYS A 599 24.66 1.72 -15.76
CA LYS A 599 23.38 1.84 -16.48
C LYS A 599 22.20 1.40 -15.63
N GLU A 600 22.35 0.31 -14.89
CA GLU A 600 21.30 -0.18 -13.97
C GLU A 600 21.01 0.84 -12.87
N MET A 601 22.03 1.34 -12.19
CA MET A 601 21.88 2.35 -11.16
C MET A 601 21.27 3.65 -11.70
N PHE A 602 21.72 4.10 -12.85
CA PHE A 602 21.19 5.30 -13.50
C PHE A 602 19.72 5.13 -13.90
N LYS A 603 19.36 3.95 -14.43
CA LYS A 603 17.97 3.61 -14.74
C LYS A 603 17.08 3.63 -13.48
N LYS A 604 17.56 3.08 -12.38
CA LYS A 604 16.85 3.12 -11.10
C LYS A 604 16.68 4.55 -10.59
N LEU A 605 17.73 5.39 -10.70
CA LEU A 605 17.66 6.81 -10.31
C LEU A 605 16.61 7.56 -11.14
N VAL A 606 16.65 7.44 -12.45
CA VAL A 606 15.70 8.11 -13.35
C VAL A 606 14.27 7.64 -13.09
N ASN A 607 14.07 6.35 -12.84
CA ASN A 607 12.76 5.81 -12.50
C ASN A 607 12.26 6.38 -11.16
N LEU A 608 13.10 6.39 -10.14
CA LEU A 608 12.75 6.94 -8.82
C LEU A 608 12.38 8.43 -8.90
N GLU A 609 13.17 9.23 -9.62
CA GLU A 609 12.88 10.65 -9.85
C GLU A 609 11.57 10.88 -10.62
N THR A 610 11.34 10.09 -11.66
CA THR A 610 10.13 10.18 -12.46
C THR A 610 8.90 9.85 -11.63
N ARG A 611 8.95 8.79 -10.83
CA ARG A 611 7.86 8.40 -9.94
C ARG A 611 7.64 9.44 -8.83
N PHE A 612 8.69 10.01 -8.27
CA PHE A 612 8.58 11.09 -7.29
C PHE A 612 7.90 12.33 -7.87
N LYS A 613 8.36 12.81 -9.03
CA LYS A 613 7.79 13.99 -9.72
C LYS A 613 6.35 13.77 -10.16
N SER A 614 6.00 12.56 -10.58
CA SER A 614 4.64 12.20 -11.01
C SER A 614 3.69 11.80 -9.86
N GLY A 615 4.16 11.82 -8.60
CA GLY A 615 3.37 11.41 -7.43
C GLY A 615 3.03 9.92 -7.38
N ARG A 616 3.78 9.06 -8.11
CA ARG A 616 3.54 7.61 -8.20
C ARG A 616 4.37 6.77 -7.22
N LEU A 617 5.03 7.39 -6.25
CA LEU A 617 5.70 6.65 -5.18
C LEU A 617 4.67 6.08 -4.20
N ASN A 618 5.02 4.93 -3.61
CA ASN A 618 4.19 4.33 -2.57
C ASN A 618 4.16 5.28 -1.36
N THR A 619 2.99 5.90 -1.15
CA THR A 619 2.79 6.90 -0.11
C THR A 619 2.06 6.28 1.07
N ILE A 620 2.65 6.43 2.25
CA ILE A 620 2.10 5.93 3.51
C ILE A 620 1.80 7.12 4.42
N TYR A 621 0.60 7.12 5.00
CA TYR A 621 0.16 8.17 5.91
C TYR A 621 0.38 7.74 7.36
N VAL A 622 1.13 8.55 8.11
CA VAL A 622 1.35 8.34 9.54
C VAL A 622 0.93 9.61 10.28
N ALA A 623 -0.11 9.50 11.11
CA ALA A 623 -0.66 10.62 11.89
C ALA A 623 -0.88 11.91 11.05
N GLY A 624 -1.45 11.76 9.86
CA GLY A 624 -1.77 12.87 8.96
C GLY A 624 -0.60 13.41 8.11
N LYS A 625 0.62 12.90 8.28
CA LYS A 625 1.78 13.26 7.46
C LYS A 625 2.07 12.16 6.44
N SER A 626 2.39 12.56 5.21
CA SER A 626 2.76 11.65 4.12
C SER A 626 4.23 11.28 4.18
N TYR A 627 4.52 10.01 4.02
CA TYR A 627 5.85 9.45 3.86
C TYR A 627 5.92 8.60 2.61
N TYR A 628 7.09 8.45 2.04
CA TYR A 628 7.35 7.63 0.86
C TYR A 628 8.12 6.39 1.27
N PHE A 629 7.55 5.22 0.99
CA PHE A 629 8.24 3.95 1.16
C PHE A 629 8.94 3.58 -0.14
N ILE A 630 10.24 3.35 -0.07
CA ILE A 630 11.07 2.93 -1.20
C ILE A 630 11.67 1.56 -0.87
N PRO A 631 11.24 0.50 -1.60
CA PRO A 631 11.82 -0.83 -1.44
C PRO A 631 13.33 -0.83 -1.68
N LEU A 632 14.07 -1.61 -0.91
CA LEU A 632 15.53 -1.71 -1.04
C LEU A 632 15.98 -2.05 -2.47
N LYS A 633 15.26 -2.95 -3.14
CA LYS A 633 15.51 -3.35 -4.54
C LYS A 633 15.35 -2.23 -5.57
N GLU A 634 14.62 -1.15 -5.24
CA GLU A 634 14.36 -0.01 -6.12
C GLU A 634 15.38 1.12 -5.92
N LEU A 635 16.16 1.08 -4.86
CA LEU A 635 17.24 2.04 -4.63
C LEU A 635 18.35 1.86 -5.68
N PRO A 636 18.92 2.97 -6.18
CA PRO A 636 20.05 2.97 -7.12
C PRO A 636 21.29 2.28 -6.59
#